data_517f465df98269652da71aa28764ad24
#
_entry.id   517f465df98269652da71aa28764ad24
#
_cell.length_a   1.000
_cell.length_b   1.000
_cell.length_c   1.000
_cell.angle_alpha   90.00
_cell.angle_beta   90.00
_cell.angle_gamma   90.00
#
_symmetry.space_group_name_H-M   'P 1'
#
loop_
_entity.id
_entity.type
_entity.pdbx_description
1 polymer ?
#
loop_
_entity_poly.entity_id
_entity_poly.type
_entity_poly.pdbx_seq_one_letter_code
_entity_poly.pdbx_strand_id
1 'polypeptide(L)'
;MNREEHEIRLNRIFGIDHFYDEQWEAIQRILNGERILMIERTGFGKSLCYQYPATQFSGVTVIFSPLIALMRDQVKALNSKGISARYINSEQSPEENSNTIQEVLAGKVKILYIAPERQENQEWIEATRRMNFSMVVIDEAHTISVWGHDFRPAFRRIINLVKLLPQSLPVLATTATATKRVQQDIERQIGGKLTTIRGNLVRNNFHLYVIKVHSEDEKLVWLAQNLNNLDGTGLIYTGTRVDTEIYAKWLSYNGINAINYNAGHDADTRKDIENGLMQNRFKCVVSTNALGMGIDKHDIRFIIHTQIPASPIHYYQEIGRAGRDGKPTTIALFYNEAKDENGIDEDYKLPKAFIDGARPSIEKYGKAIEALKNEPLTERGLMKATNLKQTQIRVIKADLIDQGIVREVINGKTKSLEYQFGAKELDVQEFEELRQAKLKDLDAMVGYVYTTKPRMQYLCEFLDDDGQTAYSNCDNTNLSKISVLLTDDWCQRLSDFRENYFPVLEVSETTSKTHKHSNTKWSVNIPNVYQIDIFKDDQLFGSFNHVINWNRFSVDEREFLEPLLESHIAKKSHIVNGVAASYYGVSNVGSALHRCKYESGGDFPDFLLKLTLKAFRKAFGNTAFDMVVYVPPTHSGDLVKNFACKFASVIKVPISHKLIKARQTSEQKVFQNSCLKQDNVKDAFAYTAPHEINGKRIVLIDDIFDSGATIKEIGKLLTSMGAEIIAPVTIAKTVGGDL
;
A
#
# COMPACT_ATOMS: atom_id res chain seq x y z
N MET A 1 -11.88 -1.05 -44.51
CA MET A 1 -13.12 -0.62 -43.79
C MET A 1 -13.01 0.86 -43.43
N ASN A 2 -14.11 1.59 -43.64
CA ASN A 2 -14.17 3.00 -43.23
C ASN A 2 -14.55 3.13 -41.73
N ARG A 3 -14.53 4.38 -41.17
CA ARG A 3 -14.86 4.64 -39.75
C ARG A 3 -16.25 4.14 -39.38
N GLU A 4 -17.25 4.35 -40.22
CA GLU A 4 -18.65 3.94 -39.98
C GLU A 4 -18.78 2.42 -39.80
N GLU A 5 -18.11 1.64 -40.64
CA GLU A 5 -18.12 0.18 -40.53
C GLU A 5 -17.49 -0.32 -39.22
N HIS A 6 -16.43 0.41 -38.74
CA HIS A 6 -15.83 0.13 -37.48
C HIS A 6 -16.73 0.54 -36.30
N GLU A 7 -17.45 1.66 -36.39
CA GLU A 7 -18.38 2.12 -35.34
C GLU A 7 -19.60 1.19 -35.22
N ILE A 8 -20.12 0.63 -36.34
CA ILE A 8 -21.15 -0.42 -36.28
C ILE A 8 -20.66 -1.64 -35.50
N ARG A 9 -19.41 -2.08 -35.73
CA ARG A 9 -18.81 -3.18 -34.96
C ARG A 9 -18.56 -2.83 -33.51
N LEU A 10 -18.12 -1.61 -33.25
CA LEU A 10 -17.92 -1.07 -31.90
C LEU A 10 -19.20 -1.15 -31.09
N ASN A 11 -20.31 -0.66 -31.66
CA ASN A 11 -21.62 -0.73 -31.02
C ASN A 11 -22.02 -2.17 -30.71
N ARG A 12 -21.88 -3.08 -31.69
CA ARG A 12 -22.25 -4.49 -31.50
C ARG A 12 -21.43 -5.20 -30.42
N ILE A 13 -20.14 -4.90 -30.27
CA ILE A 13 -19.22 -5.61 -29.34
C ILE A 13 -19.18 -4.93 -27.98
N PHE A 14 -19.09 -3.60 -27.96
CA PHE A 14 -18.83 -2.83 -26.75
C PHE A 14 -20.05 -2.01 -26.26
N GLY A 15 -21.08 -1.84 -27.10
CA GLY A 15 -22.24 -0.99 -26.79
C GLY A 15 -21.91 0.49 -26.82
N ILE A 16 -20.92 0.90 -27.61
CA ILE A 16 -20.46 2.29 -27.77
C ILE A 16 -20.74 2.72 -29.21
N ASP A 17 -21.40 3.88 -29.39
CA ASP A 17 -21.86 4.31 -30.71
C ASP A 17 -20.72 4.89 -31.57
N HIS A 18 -19.83 5.70 -31.00
CA HIS A 18 -18.81 6.41 -31.73
C HIS A 18 -17.45 6.41 -31.01
N PHE A 19 -16.38 6.43 -31.78
CA PHE A 19 -15.04 6.73 -31.26
C PHE A 19 -14.85 8.24 -31.11
N TYR A 20 -14.07 8.65 -30.09
CA TYR A 20 -13.45 9.98 -30.11
C TYR A 20 -12.44 10.05 -31.26
N ASP A 21 -12.15 11.26 -31.77
CA ASP A 21 -11.28 11.41 -32.94
C ASP A 21 -9.86 10.89 -32.67
N GLU A 22 -9.31 11.14 -31.50
CA GLU A 22 -7.99 10.65 -31.08
C GLU A 22 -7.99 9.13 -30.88
N GLN A 23 -9.11 8.54 -30.40
CA GLN A 23 -9.27 7.07 -30.33
C GLN A 23 -9.26 6.48 -31.74
N TRP A 24 -10.01 7.08 -32.66
CA TRP A 24 -10.09 6.60 -34.03
C TRP A 24 -8.73 6.72 -34.74
N GLU A 25 -8.02 7.84 -34.58
CA GLU A 25 -6.67 8.00 -35.12
C GLU A 25 -5.73 6.90 -34.60
N ALA A 26 -5.71 6.66 -33.30
CA ALA A 26 -4.88 5.60 -32.71
C ALA A 26 -5.25 4.22 -33.26
N ILE A 27 -6.54 3.90 -33.30
CA ILE A 27 -7.04 2.60 -33.78
C ILE A 27 -6.68 2.38 -35.26
N GLN A 28 -6.85 3.38 -36.09
CA GLN A 28 -6.53 3.30 -37.52
C GLN A 28 -5.03 3.03 -37.74
N ARG A 29 -4.18 3.73 -37.03
CA ARG A 29 -2.72 3.54 -37.10
C ARG A 29 -2.29 2.16 -36.58
N ILE A 30 -2.89 1.68 -35.49
CA ILE A 30 -2.65 0.34 -34.95
C ILE A 30 -3.04 -0.74 -35.99
N LEU A 31 -4.20 -0.60 -36.63
CA LEU A 31 -4.65 -1.52 -37.64
C LEU A 31 -3.73 -1.52 -38.89
N ASN A 32 -3.01 -0.44 -39.14
CA ASN A 32 -1.99 -0.33 -40.18
C ASN A 32 -0.60 -0.85 -39.74
N GLY A 33 -0.45 -1.37 -38.53
CA GLY A 33 0.82 -1.91 -38.00
C GLY A 33 1.78 -0.87 -37.45
N GLU A 34 1.31 0.32 -37.12
CA GLU A 34 2.15 1.39 -36.59
C GLU A 34 2.42 1.24 -35.08
N ARG A 35 3.51 1.85 -34.63
CA ARG A 35 3.85 1.97 -33.20
C ARG A 35 3.46 3.35 -32.70
N ILE A 36 2.72 3.41 -31.57
CA ILE A 36 2.10 4.64 -31.07
C ILE A 36 2.41 4.83 -29.58
N LEU A 37 2.72 6.07 -29.22
CA LEU A 37 2.63 6.57 -27.84
C LEU A 37 1.39 7.45 -27.71
N MET A 38 0.44 7.05 -26.89
CA MET A 38 -0.78 7.78 -26.63
C MET A 38 -0.74 8.41 -25.25
N ILE A 39 -0.77 9.76 -25.20
CA ILE A 39 -0.78 10.53 -23.96
C ILE A 39 -2.14 11.21 -23.85
N GLU A 40 -2.99 10.63 -22.98
CA GLU A 40 -4.38 11.04 -22.80
C GLU A 40 -4.81 11.00 -21.34
N ARG A 41 -5.67 11.93 -20.92
CA ARG A 41 -6.18 12.01 -19.56
C ARG A 41 -6.75 10.68 -19.06
N THR A 42 -6.74 10.50 -17.74
CA THR A 42 -7.46 9.38 -17.09
C THR A 42 -8.96 9.49 -17.40
N GLY A 43 -9.60 8.31 -17.65
CA GLY A 43 -11.02 8.25 -18.02
C GLY A 43 -11.33 8.57 -19.49
N PHE A 44 -10.33 8.84 -20.34
CA PHE A 44 -10.52 9.05 -21.77
C PHE A 44 -10.97 7.80 -22.53
N GLY A 45 -10.79 6.62 -21.95
CA GLY A 45 -11.11 5.36 -22.63
C GLY A 45 -9.93 4.79 -23.43
N LYS A 46 -8.69 5.04 -22.99
CA LYS A 46 -7.46 4.49 -23.61
C LYS A 46 -7.52 2.98 -23.82
N SER A 47 -8.21 2.24 -22.94
CA SER A 47 -8.36 0.78 -23.06
C SER A 47 -9.07 0.36 -24.34
N LEU A 48 -10.00 1.15 -24.84
CA LEU A 48 -10.70 0.88 -26.09
C LEU A 48 -9.76 0.88 -27.29
N CYS A 49 -8.70 1.71 -27.27
CA CYS A 49 -7.72 1.84 -28.34
C CYS A 49 -6.90 0.57 -28.57
N TYR A 50 -6.89 -0.36 -27.62
CA TYR A 50 -6.25 -1.67 -27.81
C TYR A 50 -7.24 -2.84 -27.74
N GLN A 51 -8.31 -2.73 -26.97
CA GLN A 51 -9.32 -3.81 -26.88
C GLN A 51 -10.07 -3.98 -28.19
N TYR A 52 -10.45 -2.88 -28.83
CA TYR A 52 -11.15 -2.95 -30.11
C TYR A 52 -10.26 -3.53 -31.26
N PRO A 53 -9.04 -3.01 -31.51
CA PRO A 53 -8.16 -3.61 -32.51
C PRO A 53 -7.83 -5.08 -32.24
N ALA A 54 -7.68 -5.47 -30.96
CA ALA A 54 -7.47 -6.88 -30.61
C ALA A 54 -8.55 -7.80 -31.12
N THR A 55 -9.80 -7.35 -31.26
CA THR A 55 -10.90 -8.14 -31.83
C THR A 55 -10.79 -8.31 -33.35
N GLN A 56 -9.99 -7.49 -34.02
CA GLN A 56 -9.80 -7.53 -35.48
C GLN A 56 -8.60 -8.38 -35.91
N PHE A 57 -7.65 -8.62 -35.01
CA PHE A 57 -6.43 -9.38 -35.26
C PHE A 57 -6.65 -10.89 -35.09
N SER A 58 -5.82 -11.72 -35.73
CA SER A 58 -5.91 -13.19 -35.66
C SER A 58 -5.17 -13.78 -34.45
N GLY A 59 -4.05 -13.19 -34.04
CA GLY A 59 -3.23 -13.66 -32.91
C GLY A 59 -3.64 -13.07 -31.58
N VAL A 60 -2.73 -13.18 -30.56
CA VAL A 60 -2.93 -12.66 -29.22
C VAL A 60 -2.43 -11.22 -29.11
N THR A 61 -3.21 -10.38 -28.45
CA THR A 61 -2.77 -9.07 -27.97
C THR A 61 -2.29 -9.21 -26.55
N VAL A 62 -1.02 -8.85 -26.29
CA VAL A 62 -0.40 -8.91 -24.95
C VAL A 62 -0.31 -7.51 -24.38
N ILE A 63 -0.87 -7.34 -23.18
CA ILE A 63 -0.94 -6.06 -22.47
C ILE A 63 -0.14 -6.15 -21.19
N PHE A 64 0.96 -5.40 -21.13
CA PHE A 64 1.73 -5.22 -19.90
C PHE A 64 1.11 -4.10 -19.10
N SER A 65 0.54 -4.44 -17.94
CA SER A 65 -0.06 -3.47 -17.02
C SER A 65 0.47 -3.68 -15.60
N PRO A 66 0.83 -2.61 -14.88
CA PRO A 66 1.32 -2.72 -13.50
C PRO A 66 0.20 -2.96 -12.47
N LEU A 67 -1.06 -2.99 -12.89
CA LEU A 67 -2.23 -2.85 -12.03
C LEU A 67 -3.06 -4.14 -11.98
N ILE A 68 -2.79 -4.99 -10.99
CA ILE A 68 -3.43 -6.32 -10.87
C ILE A 68 -4.96 -6.22 -10.73
N ALA A 69 -5.46 -5.27 -9.92
CA ALA A 69 -6.90 -5.07 -9.75
C ALA A 69 -7.58 -4.69 -11.08
N LEU A 70 -6.97 -3.76 -11.82
CA LEU A 70 -7.46 -3.35 -13.14
C LEU A 70 -7.47 -4.50 -14.13
N MET A 71 -6.44 -5.35 -14.15
CA MET A 71 -6.40 -6.54 -15.01
C MET A 71 -7.60 -7.45 -14.77
N ARG A 72 -7.94 -7.73 -13.49
CA ARG A 72 -9.10 -8.57 -13.11
C ARG A 72 -10.39 -8.00 -13.68
N ASP A 73 -10.62 -6.70 -13.45
CA ASP A 73 -11.85 -6.04 -13.84
C ASP A 73 -11.98 -5.96 -15.36
N GLN A 74 -10.90 -5.65 -16.07
CA GLN A 74 -10.85 -5.60 -17.52
C GLN A 74 -11.11 -7.00 -18.13
N VAL A 75 -10.48 -8.05 -17.62
CA VAL A 75 -10.69 -9.43 -18.09
C VAL A 75 -12.11 -9.88 -17.82
N LYS A 76 -12.68 -9.58 -16.65
CA LYS A 76 -14.09 -9.87 -16.34
C LYS A 76 -15.03 -9.18 -17.32
N ALA A 77 -14.82 -7.89 -17.58
CA ALA A 77 -15.64 -7.09 -18.51
C ALA A 77 -15.53 -7.58 -19.96
N LEU A 78 -14.32 -7.98 -20.42
CA LEU A 78 -14.12 -8.52 -21.77
C LEU A 78 -14.80 -9.89 -21.94
N ASN A 79 -14.63 -10.79 -20.97
CA ASN A 79 -15.26 -12.11 -21.01
C ASN A 79 -16.79 -12.01 -20.99
N SER A 80 -17.40 -11.05 -20.27
CA SER A 80 -18.85 -10.82 -20.30
C SER A 80 -19.36 -10.34 -21.65
N LYS A 81 -18.47 -9.79 -22.51
CA LYS A 81 -18.75 -9.37 -23.88
C LYS A 81 -18.40 -10.47 -24.92
N GLY A 82 -18.04 -11.68 -24.49
CA GLY A 82 -17.65 -12.79 -25.33
C GLY A 82 -16.25 -12.70 -25.94
N ILE A 83 -15.39 -11.78 -25.44
CA ILE A 83 -14.00 -11.65 -25.86
C ILE A 83 -13.14 -12.48 -24.90
N SER A 84 -12.49 -13.54 -25.42
CA SER A 84 -11.63 -14.41 -24.60
C SER A 84 -10.42 -13.64 -24.07
N ALA A 85 -10.44 -13.28 -22.79
CA ALA A 85 -9.37 -12.58 -22.09
C ALA A 85 -8.90 -13.37 -20.88
N ARG A 86 -7.60 -13.30 -20.60
CA ARG A 86 -6.94 -13.91 -19.44
C ARG A 86 -5.94 -12.94 -18.84
N TYR A 87 -5.46 -13.24 -17.63
CA TYR A 87 -4.35 -12.51 -17.02
C TYR A 87 -3.36 -13.46 -16.36
N ILE A 88 -2.11 -12.99 -16.20
CA ILE A 88 -1.00 -13.68 -15.52
C ILE A 88 -0.42 -12.69 -14.50
N ASN A 89 -0.52 -13.01 -13.21
CA ASN A 89 0.00 -12.16 -12.15
C ASN A 89 0.42 -12.95 -10.90
N SER A 90 0.74 -12.26 -9.80
CA SER A 90 1.20 -12.87 -8.55
C SER A 90 0.08 -13.37 -7.64
N GLU A 91 -1.17 -13.01 -7.89
CA GLU A 91 -2.32 -13.50 -7.11
C GLU A 91 -2.76 -14.89 -7.55
N GLN A 92 -2.45 -15.29 -8.78
CA GLN A 92 -2.72 -16.63 -9.30
C GLN A 92 -1.64 -17.62 -8.86
N SER A 93 -2.06 -18.87 -8.68
CA SER A 93 -1.16 -19.98 -8.45
C SER A 93 -0.23 -20.24 -9.66
N PRO A 94 0.94 -20.86 -9.47
CA PRO A 94 1.80 -21.26 -10.57
C PRO A 94 1.09 -22.13 -11.60
N GLU A 95 0.18 -23.02 -11.18
CA GLU A 95 -0.58 -23.91 -12.05
C GLU A 95 -1.59 -23.13 -12.90
N GLU A 96 -2.33 -22.18 -12.31
CA GLU A 96 -3.25 -21.32 -13.06
C GLU A 96 -2.52 -20.47 -14.11
N ASN A 97 -1.35 -19.91 -13.76
CA ASN A 97 -0.54 -19.15 -14.70
C ASN A 97 -0.03 -20.04 -15.85
N SER A 98 0.43 -21.27 -15.55
CA SER A 98 0.87 -22.24 -16.57
C SER A 98 -0.27 -22.65 -17.50
N ASN A 99 -1.45 -22.96 -16.96
CA ASN A 99 -2.64 -23.27 -17.76
C ASN A 99 -3.03 -22.11 -18.69
N THR A 100 -2.94 -20.86 -18.20
CA THR A 100 -3.17 -19.68 -19.02
C THR A 100 -2.19 -19.59 -20.19
N ILE A 101 -0.90 -19.86 -19.95
CA ILE A 101 0.12 -19.89 -21.01
C ILE A 101 -0.24 -20.94 -22.07
N GLN A 102 -0.65 -22.14 -21.67
CA GLN A 102 -1.06 -23.19 -22.61
C GLN A 102 -2.29 -22.80 -23.42
N GLU A 103 -3.30 -22.16 -22.81
CA GLU A 103 -4.46 -21.63 -23.52
C GLU A 103 -4.07 -20.58 -24.58
N VAL A 104 -3.10 -19.71 -24.26
CA VAL A 104 -2.56 -18.72 -25.22
C VAL A 104 -1.86 -19.38 -26.38
N LEU A 105 -0.97 -20.35 -26.10
CA LEU A 105 -0.26 -21.10 -27.15
C LEU A 105 -1.20 -21.91 -28.04
N ALA A 106 -2.34 -22.38 -27.51
CA ALA A 106 -3.39 -23.05 -28.26
C ALA A 106 -4.29 -22.08 -29.04
N GLY A 107 -4.04 -20.76 -29.03
CA GLY A 107 -4.81 -19.75 -29.74
C GLY A 107 -6.22 -19.50 -29.18
N LYS A 108 -6.50 -19.93 -27.94
CA LYS A 108 -7.82 -19.78 -27.30
C LYS A 108 -8.01 -18.41 -26.63
N VAL A 109 -6.96 -17.63 -26.47
CA VAL A 109 -6.96 -16.34 -25.79
C VAL A 109 -6.71 -15.22 -26.80
N LYS A 110 -7.59 -14.23 -26.80
CA LYS A 110 -7.52 -13.07 -27.70
C LYS A 110 -6.73 -11.92 -27.06
N ILE A 111 -6.93 -11.70 -25.76
CA ILE A 111 -6.29 -10.65 -24.99
C ILE A 111 -5.67 -11.25 -23.73
N LEU A 112 -4.37 -11.05 -23.56
CA LEU A 112 -3.63 -11.47 -22.38
C LEU A 112 -3.09 -10.25 -21.64
N TYR A 113 -3.55 -10.04 -20.41
CA TYR A 113 -2.93 -9.10 -19.49
C TYR A 113 -1.81 -9.79 -18.70
N ILE A 114 -0.68 -9.13 -18.54
CA ILE A 114 0.45 -9.68 -17.79
C ILE A 114 1.12 -8.62 -16.91
N ALA A 115 1.41 -8.99 -15.66
CA ALA A 115 2.17 -8.14 -14.76
C ALA A 115 3.65 -8.07 -15.21
N PRO A 116 4.27 -6.88 -15.25
CA PRO A 116 5.64 -6.69 -15.74
C PRO A 116 6.69 -7.58 -15.05
N GLU A 117 6.50 -7.88 -13.77
CA GLU A 117 7.39 -8.70 -12.96
C GLU A 117 7.44 -10.17 -13.44
N ARG A 118 6.45 -10.60 -14.21
CA ARG A 118 6.40 -11.96 -14.79
C ARG A 118 7.36 -12.16 -15.96
N GLN A 119 7.98 -11.09 -16.46
CA GLN A 119 9.02 -11.19 -17.50
C GLN A 119 10.24 -12.02 -17.08
N GLU A 120 10.40 -12.30 -15.79
CA GLU A 120 11.47 -13.15 -15.24
C GLU A 120 11.12 -14.63 -15.21
N ASN A 121 9.87 -15.00 -15.50
CA ASN A 121 9.43 -16.38 -15.44
C ASN A 121 9.95 -17.14 -16.68
N GLN A 122 10.67 -18.24 -16.46
CA GLN A 122 11.27 -19.05 -17.54
C GLN A 122 10.22 -19.60 -18.51
N GLU A 123 9.10 -20.11 -17.99
CA GLU A 123 8.01 -20.62 -18.80
C GLU A 123 7.41 -19.53 -19.71
N TRP A 124 7.26 -18.31 -19.19
CA TRP A 124 6.84 -17.15 -19.97
C TRP A 124 7.83 -16.83 -21.09
N ILE A 125 9.13 -16.78 -20.77
CA ILE A 125 10.19 -16.48 -21.75
C ILE A 125 10.20 -17.52 -22.89
N GLU A 126 10.04 -18.80 -22.56
CA GLU A 126 9.95 -19.88 -23.58
C GLU A 126 8.67 -19.79 -24.40
N ALA A 127 7.55 -19.47 -23.76
CA ALA A 127 6.27 -19.29 -24.43
C ALA A 127 6.26 -18.11 -25.42
N THR A 128 6.91 -16.98 -25.07
CA THR A 128 6.96 -15.80 -25.96
C THR A 128 7.60 -16.09 -27.31
N ARG A 129 8.53 -17.05 -27.40
CA ARG A 129 9.16 -17.47 -28.66
C ARG A 129 8.21 -18.23 -29.60
N ARG A 130 7.10 -18.74 -29.06
CA ARG A 130 6.12 -19.58 -29.76
C ARG A 130 4.77 -18.90 -29.94
N MET A 131 4.57 -17.77 -29.27
CA MET A 131 3.32 -17.00 -29.35
C MET A 131 3.15 -16.31 -30.70
N ASN A 132 1.93 -16.33 -31.21
CA ASN A 132 1.54 -15.55 -32.38
C ASN A 132 1.06 -14.16 -31.91
N PHE A 133 2.00 -13.25 -31.73
CA PHE A 133 1.68 -11.86 -31.34
C PHE A 133 0.97 -11.13 -32.50
N SER A 134 -0.10 -10.44 -32.18
CA SER A 134 -0.77 -9.52 -33.10
C SER A 134 -0.57 -8.05 -32.71
N MET A 135 -0.39 -7.78 -31.42
CA MET A 135 -0.13 -6.44 -30.89
C MET A 135 0.50 -6.56 -29.50
N VAL A 136 1.34 -5.62 -29.15
CA VAL A 136 1.85 -5.43 -27.80
C VAL A 136 1.38 -4.08 -27.27
N VAL A 137 0.89 -4.07 -26.03
CA VAL A 137 0.46 -2.87 -25.33
C VAL A 137 1.28 -2.68 -24.05
N ILE A 138 1.74 -1.47 -23.83
CA ILE A 138 2.42 -1.06 -22.60
C ILE A 138 1.55 -0.01 -21.94
N ASP A 139 0.77 -0.45 -20.97
CA ASP A 139 -0.08 0.42 -20.17
C ASP A 139 0.74 1.11 -19.06
N GLU A 140 0.38 2.35 -18.73
CA GLU A 140 1.15 3.22 -17.83
C GLU A 140 2.64 3.35 -18.24
N ALA A 141 2.86 3.64 -19.53
CA ALA A 141 4.18 3.66 -20.16
C ALA A 141 5.19 4.64 -19.52
N HIS A 142 4.74 5.62 -18.71
CA HIS A 142 5.63 6.47 -17.92
C HIS A 142 6.52 5.67 -16.96
N THR A 143 6.11 4.45 -16.58
CA THR A 143 6.88 3.53 -15.72
C THR A 143 8.15 2.99 -16.40
N ILE A 144 8.28 3.13 -17.71
CA ILE A 144 9.50 2.77 -18.48
C ILE A 144 10.62 3.76 -18.19
N SER A 145 10.27 5.03 -18.02
CA SER A 145 11.23 6.12 -17.90
C SER A 145 11.77 6.25 -16.48
N VAL A 146 13.08 6.34 -16.32
CA VAL A 146 13.72 6.69 -15.04
C VAL A 146 13.33 8.09 -14.54
N TRP A 147 12.91 8.95 -15.47
CA TRP A 147 12.39 10.28 -15.19
C TRP A 147 10.89 10.28 -14.91
N GLY A 148 10.23 9.12 -15.07
CA GLY A 148 8.84 8.92 -14.68
C GLY A 148 8.70 8.90 -13.16
N HIS A 149 7.52 9.24 -12.69
CA HIS A 149 7.24 9.29 -11.25
C HIS A 149 7.14 7.90 -10.59
N ASP A 150 6.85 6.84 -11.34
CA ASP A 150 6.72 5.45 -10.86
C ASP A 150 7.59 4.51 -11.73
N PHE A 151 8.89 4.79 -11.79
CA PHE A 151 9.81 3.94 -12.54
C PHE A 151 9.85 2.52 -11.97
N ARG A 152 9.71 1.52 -12.86
CA ARG A 152 9.77 0.09 -12.53
C ARG A 152 10.78 -0.65 -13.41
N PRO A 153 11.85 -1.18 -12.84
CA PRO A 153 12.89 -1.89 -13.61
C PRO A 153 12.35 -3.04 -14.49
N ALA A 154 11.25 -3.70 -14.05
CA ALA A 154 10.62 -4.77 -14.80
C ALA A 154 10.15 -4.33 -16.21
N PHE A 155 9.77 -3.05 -16.39
CA PHE A 155 9.38 -2.52 -17.70
C PHE A 155 10.53 -2.42 -18.70
N ARG A 156 11.78 -2.28 -18.27
CA ARG A 156 12.93 -2.32 -19.18
C ARG A 156 13.05 -3.66 -19.93
N ARG A 157 12.65 -4.76 -19.29
CA ARG A 157 12.65 -6.09 -19.94
C ARG A 157 11.56 -6.19 -21.02
N ILE A 158 10.43 -5.51 -20.83
CA ILE A 158 9.39 -5.40 -21.85
C ILE A 158 9.94 -4.70 -23.10
N ILE A 159 10.73 -3.67 -22.89
CA ILE A 159 11.38 -2.96 -23.99
C ILE A 159 12.33 -3.87 -24.78
N ASN A 160 13.08 -4.74 -24.10
CA ASN A 160 13.92 -5.73 -24.77
C ASN A 160 13.09 -6.70 -25.61
N LEU A 161 11.94 -7.16 -25.13
CA LEU A 161 11.00 -7.95 -25.92
C LEU A 161 10.50 -7.17 -27.14
N VAL A 162 10.06 -5.92 -26.95
CA VAL A 162 9.53 -5.07 -28.04
C VAL A 162 10.58 -4.83 -29.13
N LYS A 163 11.86 -4.70 -28.77
CA LYS A 163 12.98 -4.55 -29.74
C LYS A 163 13.21 -5.80 -30.59
N LEU A 164 12.87 -6.97 -30.07
CA LEU A 164 13.01 -8.25 -30.81
C LEU A 164 11.83 -8.50 -31.75
N LEU A 165 10.72 -7.80 -31.59
CA LEU A 165 9.54 -7.98 -32.42
C LEU A 165 9.67 -7.24 -33.78
N PRO A 166 9.05 -7.76 -34.87
CA PRO A 166 9.07 -7.11 -36.17
C PRO A 166 8.56 -5.64 -36.09
N GLN A 167 9.15 -4.76 -36.88
CA GLN A 167 8.75 -3.35 -36.90
C GLN A 167 7.32 -3.14 -37.40
N SER A 168 6.77 -4.07 -38.15
CA SER A 168 5.37 -4.11 -38.63
C SER A 168 4.38 -4.58 -37.54
N LEU A 169 4.86 -5.07 -36.38
CA LEU A 169 3.98 -5.43 -35.29
C LEU A 169 3.57 -4.15 -34.55
N PRO A 170 2.25 -3.87 -34.45
CA PRO A 170 1.78 -2.69 -33.75
C PRO A 170 2.13 -2.75 -32.27
N VAL A 171 2.61 -1.62 -31.76
CA VAL A 171 2.89 -1.41 -30.35
C VAL A 171 2.14 -0.15 -29.89
N LEU A 172 1.36 -0.26 -28.84
CA LEU A 172 0.68 0.88 -28.23
C LEU A 172 1.22 1.08 -26.82
N ALA A 173 1.88 2.20 -26.58
CA ALA A 173 2.24 2.69 -25.25
C ALA A 173 1.20 3.72 -24.81
N THR A 174 0.58 3.54 -23.62
CA THR A 174 -0.43 4.47 -23.11
C THR A 174 0.00 5.05 -21.77
N THR A 175 -0.25 6.34 -21.58
CA THR A 175 -0.08 7.02 -20.29
C THR A 175 -1.01 8.23 -20.17
N ALA A 176 -1.31 8.63 -18.93
CA ALA A 176 -2.03 9.87 -18.68
C ALA A 176 -1.08 11.02 -18.35
N THR A 177 0.17 10.73 -18.03
CA THR A 177 1.10 11.71 -17.45
C THR A 177 2.48 11.51 -18.03
N ALA A 178 2.81 12.30 -19.04
CA ALA A 178 4.16 12.32 -19.58
C ALA A 178 4.55 13.77 -19.94
N THR A 179 5.54 14.30 -19.26
CA THR A 179 6.24 15.51 -19.70
C THR A 179 7.00 15.22 -20.98
N LYS A 180 7.42 16.27 -21.72
CA LYS A 180 8.24 16.11 -22.93
C LYS A 180 9.49 15.27 -22.68
N ARG A 181 10.11 15.42 -21.51
CA ARG A 181 11.29 14.62 -21.10
C ARG A 181 10.95 13.13 -21.00
N VAL A 182 9.86 12.79 -20.32
CA VAL A 182 9.38 11.40 -20.18
C VAL A 182 9.00 10.82 -21.53
N GLN A 183 8.29 11.61 -22.37
CA GLN A 183 7.93 11.24 -23.72
C GLN A 183 9.18 10.88 -24.57
N GLN A 184 10.18 11.75 -24.61
CA GLN A 184 11.42 11.55 -25.36
C GLN A 184 12.18 10.32 -24.88
N ASP A 185 12.16 10.05 -23.58
CA ASP A 185 12.81 8.85 -23.03
C ASP A 185 12.08 7.59 -23.44
N ILE A 186 10.74 7.55 -23.38
CA ILE A 186 9.92 6.44 -23.86
C ILE A 186 10.17 6.19 -25.35
N GLU A 187 10.16 7.26 -26.17
CA GLU A 187 10.42 7.17 -27.63
C GLU A 187 11.79 6.57 -27.91
N ARG A 188 12.83 7.03 -27.19
CA ARG A 188 14.19 6.47 -27.32
C ARG A 188 14.27 5.01 -26.90
N GLN A 189 13.60 4.65 -25.82
CA GLN A 189 13.67 3.29 -25.30
C GLN A 189 12.92 2.29 -26.19
N ILE A 190 11.68 2.59 -26.62
CA ILE A 190 10.90 1.74 -27.52
C ILE A 190 11.61 1.59 -28.87
N GLY A 191 12.20 2.69 -29.37
CA GLY A 191 12.93 2.73 -30.62
C GLY A 191 12.05 2.59 -31.87
N GLY A 192 12.66 2.75 -33.03
CA GLY A 192 11.95 2.74 -34.31
C GLY A 192 11.15 4.01 -34.57
N LYS A 193 10.23 3.95 -35.55
CA LYS A 193 9.33 5.08 -35.84
C LYS A 193 8.13 5.00 -34.93
N LEU A 194 8.13 5.81 -33.88
CA LEU A 194 7.02 5.94 -32.92
C LEU A 194 6.22 7.22 -33.24
N THR A 195 4.91 7.09 -33.40
CA THR A 195 4.01 8.24 -33.57
C THR A 195 3.41 8.60 -32.23
N THR A 196 3.54 9.86 -31.80
CA THR A 196 2.94 10.32 -30.56
C THR A 196 1.62 11.01 -30.82
N ILE A 197 0.55 10.55 -30.18
CA ILE A 197 -0.77 11.19 -30.11
C ILE A 197 -0.90 11.78 -28.71
N ARG A 198 -1.05 13.08 -28.62
CA ARG A 198 -1.23 13.80 -27.35
C ARG A 198 -2.56 14.53 -27.39
N GLY A 199 -3.45 14.18 -26.47
CA GLY A 199 -4.76 14.81 -26.33
C GLY A 199 -4.77 15.89 -25.25
N ASN A 200 -5.95 16.40 -25.00
CA ASN A 200 -6.19 17.47 -24.03
C ASN A 200 -6.32 16.91 -22.61
N LEU A 201 -5.51 17.43 -21.69
CA LEU A 201 -5.50 17.01 -20.29
C LEU A 201 -6.50 17.76 -19.41
N VAL A 202 -7.19 18.77 -19.93
CA VAL A 202 -8.15 19.59 -19.17
C VAL A 202 -9.33 18.79 -18.65
N ARG A 203 -9.67 19.01 -17.38
CA ARG A 203 -10.83 18.42 -16.69
C ARG A 203 -11.78 19.54 -16.25
N ASN A 204 -12.71 19.91 -17.11
CA ASN A 204 -13.65 21.04 -16.89
C ASN A 204 -14.65 20.82 -15.76
N ASN A 205 -14.86 19.57 -15.36
CA ASN A 205 -15.75 19.19 -14.28
C ASN A 205 -15.10 19.25 -12.88
N PHE A 206 -13.83 19.62 -12.76
CA PHE A 206 -13.16 19.77 -11.48
C PHE A 206 -13.35 21.17 -10.90
N HIS A 207 -13.77 21.22 -9.64
CA HIS A 207 -13.75 22.41 -8.79
C HIS A 207 -12.50 22.34 -7.90
N LEU A 208 -11.47 23.11 -8.23
CA LEU A 208 -10.14 23.01 -7.63
C LEU A 208 -9.94 24.04 -6.52
N TYR A 209 -9.54 23.59 -5.35
CA TYR A 209 -9.27 24.41 -4.19
C TYR A 209 -7.89 24.11 -3.60
N VAL A 210 -7.23 25.12 -3.08
CA VAL A 210 -6.09 24.99 -2.15
C VAL A 210 -6.48 25.65 -0.84
N ILE A 211 -6.43 24.88 0.23
CA ILE A 211 -6.80 25.32 1.58
C ILE A 211 -5.52 25.43 2.41
N LYS A 212 -5.10 26.69 2.63
CA LYS A 212 -3.91 26.98 3.45
C LYS A 212 -4.28 26.91 4.93
N VAL A 213 -3.44 26.24 5.69
CA VAL A 213 -3.60 26.04 7.13
C VAL A 213 -2.26 26.20 7.85
N HIS A 214 -2.30 26.34 9.18
CA HIS A 214 -1.10 26.48 10.03
C HIS A 214 -0.98 25.33 11.04
N SER A 215 -1.90 24.39 11.00
CA SER A 215 -1.86 23.23 11.89
C SER A 215 -2.60 22.02 11.30
N GLU A 216 -2.27 20.84 11.81
CA GLU A 216 -3.00 19.61 11.48
C GLU A 216 -4.43 19.64 12.05
N ASP A 217 -4.64 20.35 13.17
CA ASP A 217 -5.95 20.53 13.79
C ASP A 217 -6.95 21.22 12.86
N GLU A 218 -6.49 22.23 12.14
CA GLU A 218 -7.30 22.93 11.15
C GLU A 218 -7.78 21.99 10.04
N LYS A 219 -6.90 21.08 9.55
CA LYS A 219 -7.28 20.07 8.55
C LYS A 219 -8.37 19.14 9.08
N LEU A 220 -8.15 18.59 10.29
CA LEU A 220 -9.08 17.68 10.94
C LEU A 220 -10.46 18.34 11.16
N VAL A 221 -10.47 19.55 11.70
CA VAL A 221 -11.71 20.30 11.98
C VAL A 221 -12.47 20.62 10.70
N TRP A 222 -11.78 21.13 9.67
CA TRP A 222 -12.43 21.44 8.41
C TRP A 222 -13.11 20.22 7.79
N LEU A 223 -12.42 19.08 7.79
CA LEU A 223 -13.00 17.84 7.26
C LEU A 223 -14.26 17.43 8.03
N ALA A 224 -14.22 17.46 9.36
CA ALA A 224 -15.38 17.11 10.19
C ALA A 224 -16.60 18.05 9.96
N GLN A 225 -16.33 19.33 9.70
CA GLN A 225 -17.35 20.33 9.44
C GLN A 225 -17.98 20.22 8.04
N ASN A 226 -17.19 19.87 7.03
CA ASN A 226 -17.57 20.08 5.63
C ASN A 226 -17.86 18.81 4.84
N LEU A 227 -17.31 17.64 5.22
CA LEU A 227 -17.44 16.42 4.41
C LEU A 227 -18.90 15.99 4.17
N ASN A 228 -19.79 16.17 5.15
CA ASN A 228 -21.20 15.83 4.98
C ASN A 228 -21.92 16.73 3.96
N ASN A 229 -21.40 17.93 3.72
CA ASN A 229 -21.93 18.88 2.75
C ASN A 229 -21.47 18.61 1.31
N LEU A 230 -20.43 17.78 1.12
CA LEU A 230 -20.00 17.35 -0.19
C LEU A 230 -20.91 16.23 -0.71
N ASP A 231 -21.19 16.23 -2.00
CA ASP A 231 -22.02 15.19 -2.60
C ASP A 231 -21.31 13.84 -2.62
N GLY A 232 -22.07 12.75 -2.58
CA GLY A 232 -21.64 11.39 -2.87
C GLY A 232 -20.49 10.86 -2.00
N THR A 233 -19.71 9.97 -2.58
CA THR A 233 -18.54 9.29 -1.98
C THR A 233 -17.25 9.87 -2.51
N GLY A 234 -16.21 9.95 -1.67
CA GLY A 234 -14.91 10.44 -2.09
C GLY A 234 -13.71 9.75 -1.43
N LEU A 235 -12.53 10.25 -1.76
CA LEU A 235 -11.24 9.79 -1.26
C LEU A 235 -10.53 10.92 -0.49
N ILE A 236 -9.86 10.55 0.59
CA ILE A 236 -8.97 11.45 1.32
C ILE A 236 -7.58 10.84 1.30
N TYR A 237 -6.63 11.53 0.67
CA TYR A 237 -5.23 11.11 0.63
C TYR A 237 -4.43 11.72 1.75
N THR A 238 -3.69 10.88 2.49
CA THR A 238 -2.82 11.27 3.61
C THR A 238 -1.37 10.87 3.33
N GLY A 239 -0.43 11.50 4.04
CA GLY A 239 0.99 11.25 3.87
C GLY A 239 1.47 9.91 4.42
N THR A 240 0.90 9.44 5.54
CA THR A 240 1.36 8.24 6.23
C THR A 240 0.23 7.25 6.52
N ARG A 241 0.60 5.99 6.82
CA ARG A 241 -0.37 4.97 7.24
C ARG A 241 -1.08 5.34 8.55
N VAL A 242 -0.35 5.94 9.48
CA VAL A 242 -0.90 6.38 10.77
C VAL A 242 -1.95 7.47 10.57
N ASP A 243 -1.69 8.41 9.67
CA ASP A 243 -2.66 9.46 9.35
C ASP A 243 -3.96 8.86 8.78
N THR A 244 -3.87 7.80 7.96
CA THR A 244 -5.11 7.15 7.47
C THR A 244 -6.00 6.69 8.63
N GLU A 245 -5.40 6.15 9.68
CA GLU A 245 -6.11 5.70 10.87
C GLU A 245 -6.68 6.86 11.68
N ILE A 246 -5.84 7.86 11.98
CA ILE A 246 -6.23 9.03 12.78
C ILE A 246 -7.37 9.79 12.12
N TYR A 247 -7.24 10.09 10.83
CA TYR A 247 -8.28 10.81 10.08
C TYR A 247 -9.59 10.02 10.00
N ALA A 248 -9.55 8.72 9.67
CA ALA A 248 -10.75 7.90 9.60
C ALA A 248 -11.45 7.80 10.97
N LYS A 249 -10.69 7.62 12.05
CA LYS A 249 -11.23 7.56 13.42
C LYS A 249 -11.80 8.91 13.86
N TRP A 250 -11.12 10.02 13.54
CA TRP A 250 -11.65 11.36 13.82
C TRP A 250 -12.96 11.63 13.10
N LEU A 251 -13.05 11.28 11.82
CA LEU A 251 -14.27 11.43 11.04
C LEU A 251 -15.40 10.55 11.59
N SER A 252 -15.11 9.30 11.93
CA SER A 252 -16.09 8.41 12.57
C SER A 252 -16.54 8.91 13.94
N TYR A 253 -15.64 9.49 14.74
CA TYR A 253 -15.98 10.14 16.00
C TYR A 253 -16.98 11.30 15.83
N ASN A 254 -16.94 11.96 14.68
CA ASN A 254 -17.85 13.04 14.29
C ASN A 254 -19.07 12.55 13.49
N GLY A 255 -19.34 11.24 13.48
CA GLY A 255 -20.54 10.68 12.84
C GLY A 255 -20.45 10.56 11.31
N ILE A 256 -19.25 10.70 10.73
CA ILE A 256 -19.01 10.54 9.30
C ILE A 256 -18.56 9.11 9.02
N ASN A 257 -19.27 8.41 8.13
CA ASN A 257 -18.93 7.04 7.77
C ASN A 257 -17.64 6.98 6.93
N ALA A 258 -16.51 6.93 7.61
CA ALA A 258 -15.17 6.90 7.02
C ALA A 258 -14.43 5.61 7.41
N ILE A 259 -13.62 5.09 6.49
CA ILE A 259 -12.76 3.93 6.73
C ILE A 259 -11.34 4.23 6.25
N ASN A 260 -10.33 3.69 6.94
CA ASN A 260 -8.94 3.79 6.50
C ASN A 260 -8.56 2.64 5.56
N TYR A 261 -7.67 2.94 4.61
CA TYR A 261 -7.09 1.97 3.69
C TYR A 261 -5.59 2.22 3.52
N ASN A 262 -4.79 1.19 3.77
CA ASN A 262 -3.34 1.27 3.54
C ASN A 262 -2.74 -0.12 3.29
N ALA A 263 -1.48 -0.17 2.87
CA ALA A 263 -0.78 -1.42 2.55
C ALA A 263 -0.54 -2.34 3.76
N GLY A 264 -0.82 -1.90 4.98
CA GLY A 264 -0.75 -2.71 6.19
C GLY A 264 -1.95 -3.66 6.38
N HIS A 265 -3.07 -3.40 5.71
CA HIS A 265 -4.22 -4.31 5.74
C HIS A 265 -3.91 -5.60 4.97
N ASP A 266 -4.49 -6.71 5.42
CA ASP A 266 -4.48 -7.97 4.68
C ASP A 266 -5.26 -7.85 3.35
N ALA A 267 -5.08 -8.84 2.47
CA ALA A 267 -5.66 -8.80 1.13
C ALA A 267 -7.19 -8.83 1.14
N ASP A 268 -7.81 -9.58 2.07
CA ASP A 268 -9.26 -9.71 2.14
C ASP A 268 -9.90 -8.43 2.67
N THR A 269 -9.33 -7.81 3.70
CA THR A 269 -9.74 -6.50 4.22
C THR A 269 -9.66 -5.43 3.13
N ARG A 270 -8.56 -5.37 2.38
CA ARG A 270 -8.43 -4.42 1.27
C ARG A 270 -9.51 -4.60 0.23
N LYS A 271 -9.75 -5.86 -0.17
CA LYS A 271 -10.79 -6.20 -1.16
C LYS A 271 -12.21 -5.85 -0.68
N ASP A 272 -12.51 -6.05 0.62
CA ASP A 272 -13.81 -5.64 1.18
C ASP A 272 -14.00 -4.13 1.17
N ILE A 273 -12.96 -3.36 1.52
CA ILE A 273 -13.00 -1.90 1.47
C ILE A 273 -13.16 -1.41 0.02
N GLU A 274 -12.42 -1.99 -0.93
CA GLU A 274 -12.53 -1.68 -2.37
C GLU A 274 -13.96 -1.94 -2.87
N ASN A 275 -14.54 -3.10 -2.56
CA ASN A 275 -15.92 -3.42 -2.90
C ASN A 275 -16.93 -2.46 -2.24
N GLY A 276 -16.69 -2.11 -0.97
CA GLY A 276 -17.52 -1.15 -0.24
C GLY A 276 -17.48 0.25 -0.85
N LEU A 277 -16.30 0.68 -1.32
CA LEU A 277 -16.16 1.94 -2.05
C LEU A 277 -16.94 1.91 -3.37
N MET A 278 -16.85 0.82 -4.14
CA MET A 278 -17.58 0.66 -5.40
C MET A 278 -19.10 0.74 -5.18
N GLN A 279 -19.61 0.26 -4.05
CA GLN A 279 -21.02 0.24 -3.68
C GLN A 279 -21.50 1.50 -2.94
N ASN A 280 -20.66 2.53 -2.79
CA ASN A 280 -20.98 3.75 -2.00
C ASN A 280 -21.33 3.44 -0.52
N ARG A 281 -20.75 2.38 0.06
CA ARG A 281 -20.98 1.99 1.45
C ARG A 281 -20.40 3.00 2.45
N PHE A 282 -19.38 3.73 2.06
CA PHE A 282 -18.69 4.73 2.87
C PHE A 282 -18.91 6.14 2.33
N LYS A 283 -18.94 7.15 3.20
CA LYS A 283 -18.84 8.56 2.78
C LYS A 283 -17.48 8.85 2.17
N CYS A 284 -16.43 8.35 2.80
CA CYS A 284 -15.08 8.44 2.26
C CYS A 284 -14.18 7.28 2.69
N VAL A 285 -13.17 7.01 1.86
CA VAL A 285 -12.04 6.17 2.22
C VAL A 285 -10.83 7.07 2.42
N VAL A 286 -10.22 6.98 3.60
CA VAL A 286 -8.98 7.69 3.95
C VAL A 286 -7.80 6.77 3.63
N SER A 287 -6.95 7.17 2.71
CA SER A 287 -5.90 6.30 2.18
C SER A 287 -4.56 7.01 1.99
N THR A 288 -3.48 6.24 1.99
CA THR A 288 -2.25 6.65 1.30
C THR A 288 -2.42 6.44 -0.21
N ASN A 289 -1.39 6.74 -1.01
CA ASN A 289 -1.36 6.41 -2.44
C ASN A 289 -1.58 4.90 -2.75
N ALA A 290 -1.61 4.03 -1.72
CA ALA A 290 -1.90 2.59 -1.88
C ALA A 290 -3.28 2.30 -2.50
N LEU A 291 -4.30 3.13 -2.23
CA LEU A 291 -5.60 3.10 -2.91
C LEU A 291 -5.55 3.94 -4.20
N GLY A 292 -4.46 3.89 -4.86
CA GLY A 292 -4.26 4.77 -5.99
C GLY A 292 -4.55 4.09 -7.30
N MET A 293 -3.82 3.07 -7.63
CA MET A 293 -3.85 2.47 -8.94
C MET A 293 -4.85 1.30 -8.99
N GLY A 294 -5.73 1.28 -9.99
CA GLY A 294 -6.65 0.17 -10.25
C GLY A 294 -8.12 0.37 -9.87
N ILE A 295 -8.51 1.48 -9.25
CA ILE A 295 -9.92 1.77 -9.00
C ILE A 295 -10.53 2.45 -10.21
N ASP A 296 -11.55 1.81 -10.80
CA ASP A 296 -12.34 2.35 -11.91
C ASP A 296 -13.78 2.64 -11.46
N LYS A 297 -13.93 3.64 -10.60
CA LYS A 297 -15.20 4.14 -10.13
C LYS A 297 -15.52 5.48 -10.77
N HIS A 298 -16.60 5.55 -11.53
CA HIS A 298 -16.94 6.73 -12.33
C HIS A 298 -17.48 7.92 -11.51
N ASP A 299 -18.12 7.62 -10.38
CA ASP A 299 -18.90 8.58 -9.56
C ASP A 299 -18.20 9.00 -8.25
N ILE A 300 -16.88 9.02 -8.19
CA ILE A 300 -16.13 9.67 -7.09
C ILE A 300 -16.40 11.17 -7.16
N ARG A 301 -17.04 11.74 -6.11
CA ARG A 301 -17.50 13.13 -6.09
C ARG A 301 -16.53 14.11 -5.46
N PHE A 302 -15.60 13.65 -4.66
CA PHE A 302 -14.54 14.51 -4.13
C PHE A 302 -13.23 13.75 -3.92
N ILE A 303 -12.12 14.46 -4.06
CA ILE A 303 -10.80 14.01 -3.62
C ILE A 303 -10.17 15.14 -2.81
N ILE A 304 -9.69 14.78 -1.63
CA ILE A 304 -9.06 15.73 -0.71
C ILE A 304 -7.66 15.20 -0.35
N HIS A 305 -6.64 16.03 -0.53
CA HIS A 305 -5.29 15.74 -0.08
C HIS A 305 -5.00 16.49 1.21
N THR A 306 -4.64 15.77 2.26
CA THR A 306 -4.21 16.38 3.54
C THR A 306 -2.71 16.63 3.60
N GLN A 307 -1.98 16.12 2.61
CA GLN A 307 -0.55 16.29 2.41
C GLN A 307 -0.28 16.53 0.93
N ILE A 308 0.64 17.43 0.59
CA ILE A 308 1.00 17.63 -0.82
C ILE A 308 1.67 16.39 -1.39
N PRO A 309 1.29 15.95 -2.59
CA PRO A 309 2.02 14.95 -3.35
C PRO A 309 3.43 15.42 -3.72
N ALA A 310 4.32 14.48 -4.04
CA ALA A 310 5.70 14.78 -4.39
C ALA A 310 5.88 15.55 -5.71
N SER A 311 4.84 15.66 -6.53
CA SER A 311 4.88 16.40 -7.80
C SER A 311 3.48 16.72 -8.33
N PRO A 312 3.34 17.71 -9.24
CA PRO A 312 2.08 17.95 -9.96
C PRO A 312 1.62 16.74 -10.79
N ILE A 313 2.53 15.87 -11.22
CA ILE A 313 2.22 14.62 -11.94
C ILE A 313 1.43 13.67 -11.05
N HIS A 314 1.95 13.38 -9.85
CA HIS A 314 1.24 12.52 -8.87
C HIS A 314 -0.12 13.10 -8.53
N TYR A 315 -0.16 14.41 -8.26
CA TYR A 315 -1.41 15.10 -7.95
C TYR A 315 -2.43 14.95 -9.07
N TYR A 316 -2.04 15.21 -10.32
CA TYR A 316 -2.92 15.08 -11.49
C TYR A 316 -3.45 13.65 -11.66
N GLN A 317 -2.62 12.64 -11.43
CA GLN A 317 -3.04 11.24 -11.51
C GLN A 317 -4.04 10.86 -10.41
N GLU A 318 -3.81 11.33 -9.18
CA GLU A 318 -4.67 11.03 -8.05
C GLU A 318 -6.03 11.71 -8.19
N ILE A 319 -6.07 12.99 -8.54
CA ILE A 319 -7.33 13.70 -8.80
C ILE A 319 -8.05 13.20 -10.05
N GLY A 320 -7.32 12.68 -11.03
CA GLY A 320 -7.86 12.09 -12.27
C GLY A 320 -8.79 10.89 -12.06
N ARG A 321 -8.87 10.35 -10.84
CA ARG A 321 -9.80 9.27 -10.47
C ARG A 321 -11.22 9.75 -10.28
N ALA A 322 -11.42 11.02 -9.95
CA ALA A 322 -12.71 11.59 -9.66
C ALA A 322 -13.47 12.03 -10.92
N GLY A 323 -14.80 12.06 -10.84
CA GLY A 323 -15.67 12.64 -11.86
C GLY A 323 -15.47 12.08 -13.26
N ARG A 324 -15.21 10.79 -13.42
CA ARG A 324 -15.05 10.17 -14.75
C ARG A 324 -16.34 10.14 -15.56
N ASP A 325 -17.47 10.33 -14.92
CA ASP A 325 -18.79 10.50 -15.53
C ASP A 325 -19.06 11.95 -16.01
N GLY A 326 -18.10 12.85 -15.90
CA GLY A 326 -18.19 14.24 -16.33
C GLY A 326 -18.98 15.17 -15.39
N LYS A 327 -19.52 14.65 -14.28
CA LYS A 327 -20.26 15.49 -13.32
C LYS A 327 -19.31 16.32 -12.45
N PRO A 328 -19.79 17.47 -11.93
CA PRO A 328 -19.01 18.32 -11.04
C PRO A 328 -18.40 17.55 -9.88
N THR A 329 -17.15 17.85 -9.57
CA THR A 329 -16.37 17.10 -8.59
C THR A 329 -15.46 18.05 -7.82
N THR A 330 -15.50 17.98 -6.49
CA THR A 330 -14.69 18.82 -5.62
C THR A 330 -13.30 18.22 -5.42
N ILE A 331 -12.27 19.00 -5.72
CA ILE A 331 -10.87 18.63 -5.51
C ILE A 331 -10.24 19.67 -4.57
N ALA A 332 -9.83 19.24 -3.39
CA ALA A 332 -9.22 20.11 -2.41
C ALA A 332 -7.82 19.62 -2.01
N LEU A 333 -6.89 20.53 -1.91
CA LEU A 333 -5.54 20.30 -1.42
C LEU A 333 -5.30 21.16 -0.19
N PHE A 334 -5.04 20.53 0.95
CA PHE A 334 -4.52 21.23 2.12
C PHE A 334 -3.03 21.49 1.98
N TYR A 335 -2.60 22.60 2.53
CA TYR A 335 -1.20 22.93 2.67
C TYR A 335 -0.93 23.63 4.00
N ASN A 336 -0.16 22.97 4.86
CA ASN A 336 0.28 23.54 6.12
C ASN A 336 1.53 24.40 5.87
N GLU A 337 1.33 25.74 5.87
CA GLU A 337 2.38 26.72 5.63
C GLU A 337 3.07 27.19 6.92
N ALA A 338 2.80 26.54 8.07
CA ALA A 338 3.56 26.78 9.29
C ALA A 338 5.04 26.45 9.06
N LYS A 339 5.92 27.35 9.53
CA LYS A 339 7.36 27.22 9.30
C LYS A 339 8.05 26.67 10.54
N ASP A 340 9.03 25.80 10.31
CA ASP A 340 9.94 25.37 11.37
C ASP A 340 11.05 26.40 11.65
N GLU A 341 11.97 26.05 12.55
CA GLU A 341 13.11 26.87 12.93
C GLU A 341 14.04 27.23 11.75
N ASN A 342 14.01 26.44 10.66
CA ASN A 342 14.79 26.67 9.46
C ASN A 342 14.00 27.42 8.37
N GLY A 343 12.76 27.81 8.66
CA GLY A 343 11.87 28.49 7.70
C GLY A 343 11.25 27.55 6.64
N ILE A 344 11.27 26.23 6.86
CA ILE A 344 10.71 25.25 5.95
C ILE A 344 9.26 24.99 6.32
N ASP A 345 8.36 25.00 5.32
CA ASP A 345 6.94 24.73 5.51
C ASP A 345 6.71 23.28 5.99
N GLU A 346 5.75 23.09 6.91
CA GLU A 346 5.51 21.80 7.55
C GLU A 346 5.17 20.69 6.52
N ASP A 347 4.27 21.00 5.56
CA ASP A 347 3.87 20.03 4.55
C ASP A 347 4.93 19.75 3.47
N TYR A 348 6.01 20.53 3.41
CA TYR A 348 7.16 20.27 2.53
C TYR A 348 8.07 19.17 3.06
N LYS A 349 8.14 19.01 4.40
CA LYS A 349 9.12 18.14 5.05
C LYS A 349 8.95 16.66 4.70
N LEU A 350 7.72 16.17 4.78
CA LEU A 350 7.45 14.74 4.58
C LEU A 350 7.77 14.29 3.14
N PRO A 351 7.26 14.93 2.07
CA PRO A 351 7.65 14.56 0.71
C PRO A 351 9.15 14.70 0.46
N LYS A 352 9.80 15.75 1.00
CA LYS A 352 11.26 15.90 0.93
C LYS A 352 11.99 14.74 1.60
N ALA A 353 11.55 14.33 2.79
CA ALA A 353 12.15 13.20 3.49
C ALA A 353 12.01 11.90 2.70
N PHE A 354 10.89 11.68 2.01
CA PHE A 354 10.72 10.54 1.11
C PHE A 354 11.65 10.60 -0.10
N ILE A 355 11.84 11.78 -0.69
CA ILE A 355 12.76 11.97 -1.82
C ILE A 355 14.21 11.71 -1.36
N ASP A 356 14.61 12.30 -0.24
CA ASP A 356 15.95 12.13 0.32
C ASP A 356 16.23 10.69 0.77
N GLY A 357 15.20 9.99 1.28
CA GLY A 357 15.27 8.61 1.74
C GLY A 357 14.99 7.54 0.66
N ALA A 358 14.65 7.94 -0.57
CA ALA A 358 14.28 7.01 -1.64
C ALA A 358 15.40 6.04 -2.00
N ARG A 359 16.65 6.46 -1.88
CA ARG A 359 17.82 5.61 -2.04
C ARG A 359 18.63 5.52 -0.74
N PRO A 360 19.14 4.33 -0.42
CA PRO A 360 20.09 4.15 0.68
C PRO A 360 21.36 4.98 0.48
N SER A 361 22.09 5.27 1.56
CA SER A 361 23.37 5.95 1.48
C SER A 361 24.42 5.11 0.72
N ILE A 362 25.37 5.74 0.09
CA ILE A 362 26.47 5.08 -0.69
C ILE A 362 27.18 4.02 0.16
N GLU A 363 27.40 4.28 1.45
CA GLU A 363 27.97 3.31 2.38
C GLU A 363 27.17 1.99 2.43
N LYS A 364 25.83 2.06 2.35
CA LYS A 364 24.96 0.88 2.35
C LYS A 364 25.08 0.08 1.04
N TYR A 365 25.24 0.77 -0.10
CA TYR A 365 25.59 0.10 -1.37
C TYR A 365 26.94 -0.58 -1.27
N GLY A 366 27.96 0.09 -0.69
CA GLY A 366 29.27 -0.50 -0.46
C GLY A 366 29.20 -1.79 0.36
N LYS A 367 28.46 -1.79 1.48
CA LYS A 367 28.22 -3.00 2.29
C LYS A 367 27.58 -4.15 1.50
N ALA A 368 26.62 -3.83 0.64
CA ALA A 368 25.94 -4.84 -0.16
C ALA A 368 26.87 -5.41 -1.26
N ILE A 369 27.61 -4.54 -1.94
CA ILE A 369 28.59 -4.96 -2.97
C ILE A 369 29.68 -5.83 -2.35
N GLU A 370 30.21 -5.45 -1.18
CA GLU A 370 31.24 -6.21 -0.47
C GLU A 370 30.75 -7.60 -0.06
N ALA A 371 29.54 -7.68 0.48
CA ALA A 371 28.92 -8.96 0.80
C ALA A 371 28.76 -9.86 -0.43
N LEU A 372 28.35 -9.29 -1.57
CA LEU A 372 28.15 -10.03 -2.82
C LEU A 372 29.45 -10.40 -3.55
N LYS A 373 30.57 -9.67 -3.30
CA LYS A 373 31.89 -10.07 -3.80
C LYS A 373 32.40 -11.34 -3.13
N ASN A 374 32.02 -11.60 -1.88
CA ASN A 374 32.48 -12.79 -1.15
C ASN A 374 31.73 -14.05 -1.62
N GLU A 375 30.40 -13.97 -1.80
CA GLU A 375 29.58 -15.10 -2.26
C GLU A 375 28.25 -14.61 -2.85
N PRO A 376 27.61 -15.40 -3.73
CA PRO A 376 26.27 -15.14 -4.20
C PRO A 376 25.25 -15.26 -3.03
N LEU A 377 24.42 -14.25 -2.84
CA LEU A 377 23.47 -14.20 -1.73
C LEU A 377 22.04 -14.09 -2.21
N THR A 378 21.11 -14.73 -1.50
CA THR A 378 19.67 -14.45 -1.63
C THR A 378 19.33 -13.09 -1.03
N GLU A 379 18.17 -12.51 -1.34
CA GLU A 379 17.70 -11.26 -0.72
C GLU A 379 17.75 -11.35 0.82
N ARG A 380 17.28 -12.47 1.39
CA ARG A 380 17.34 -12.72 2.84
C ARG A 380 18.78 -12.88 3.36
N GLY A 381 19.65 -13.53 2.61
CA GLY A 381 21.08 -13.64 2.93
C GLY A 381 21.74 -12.27 2.99
N LEU A 382 21.46 -11.43 1.98
CA LEU A 382 21.98 -10.07 1.92
C LEU A 382 21.46 -9.18 3.06
N MET A 383 20.17 -9.30 3.43
CA MET A 383 19.60 -8.63 4.62
C MET A 383 20.35 -9.00 5.90
N LYS A 384 20.70 -10.28 6.07
CA LYS A 384 21.44 -10.76 7.25
C LYS A 384 22.88 -10.28 7.28
N ALA A 385 23.58 -10.37 6.13
CA ALA A 385 24.96 -9.97 6.00
C ALA A 385 25.20 -8.47 6.21
N THR A 386 24.22 -7.63 5.78
CA THR A 386 24.37 -6.17 5.78
C THR A 386 23.63 -5.46 6.92
N ASN A 387 22.74 -6.15 7.62
CA ASN A 387 21.81 -5.56 8.59
C ASN A 387 20.96 -4.41 8.00
N LEU A 388 20.60 -4.46 6.72
CA LEU A 388 19.76 -3.47 6.06
C LEU A 388 18.29 -3.88 6.06
N LYS A 389 17.37 -2.89 5.97
CA LYS A 389 15.94 -3.14 5.81
C LYS A 389 15.67 -3.82 4.46
N GLN A 390 14.62 -4.63 4.38
CA GLN A 390 14.23 -5.29 3.13
C GLN A 390 13.97 -4.28 2.00
N THR A 391 13.31 -3.17 2.31
CA THR A 391 13.06 -2.09 1.35
C THR A 391 14.35 -1.54 0.77
N GLN A 392 15.36 -1.29 1.62
CA GLN A 392 16.68 -0.82 1.19
C GLN A 392 17.41 -1.85 0.31
N ILE A 393 17.36 -3.14 0.68
CA ILE A 393 17.95 -4.22 -0.12
C ILE A 393 17.29 -4.30 -1.50
N ARG A 394 15.98 -4.13 -1.60
CA ARG A 394 15.27 -4.14 -2.88
C ARG A 394 15.68 -2.99 -3.79
N VAL A 395 15.86 -1.79 -3.23
CA VAL A 395 16.35 -0.63 -3.99
C VAL A 395 17.78 -0.86 -4.44
N ILE A 396 18.69 -1.25 -3.53
CA ILE A 396 20.09 -1.56 -3.85
C ILE A 396 20.18 -2.64 -4.93
N LYS A 397 19.43 -3.72 -4.77
CA LYS A 397 19.36 -4.80 -5.77
C LYS A 397 18.95 -4.28 -7.14
N ALA A 398 17.90 -3.48 -7.21
CA ALA A 398 17.40 -2.95 -8.47
C ALA A 398 18.43 -2.06 -9.15
N ASP A 399 19.02 -1.11 -8.41
CA ASP A 399 20.03 -0.21 -8.94
C ASP A 399 21.32 -0.94 -9.38
N LEU A 400 21.79 -1.93 -8.59
CA LEU A 400 22.99 -2.71 -8.95
C LEU A 400 22.78 -3.60 -10.18
N ILE A 401 21.58 -4.17 -10.34
CA ILE A 401 21.24 -4.93 -11.56
C ILE A 401 21.15 -4.00 -12.77
N ASP A 402 20.54 -2.85 -12.59
CA ASP A 402 20.36 -1.85 -13.64
C ASP A 402 21.70 -1.34 -14.19
N GLN A 403 22.64 -1.08 -13.30
CA GLN A 403 23.99 -0.65 -13.67
C GLN A 403 24.92 -1.84 -14.08
N GLY A 404 24.41 -3.07 -14.11
CA GLY A 404 25.17 -4.26 -14.53
C GLY A 404 26.26 -4.70 -13.54
N ILE A 405 26.20 -4.22 -12.29
CA ILE A 405 27.18 -4.56 -11.23
C ILE A 405 26.88 -5.95 -10.67
N VAL A 406 25.59 -6.32 -10.65
CA VAL A 406 25.09 -7.59 -10.11
C VAL A 406 24.12 -8.21 -11.12
N ARG A 407 24.08 -9.55 -11.18
CA ARG A 407 23.04 -10.28 -11.91
C ARG A 407 22.24 -11.20 -10.99
N GLU A 408 20.98 -11.46 -11.34
CA GLU A 408 20.22 -12.54 -10.72
C GLU A 408 20.58 -13.89 -11.35
N VAL A 409 20.84 -14.87 -10.49
CA VAL A 409 21.09 -16.27 -10.88
C VAL A 409 20.04 -17.15 -10.23
N ILE A 410 19.42 -18.02 -11.03
CA ILE A 410 18.40 -18.95 -10.57
C ILE A 410 19.02 -20.33 -10.45
N ASN A 411 19.15 -20.84 -9.22
CA ASN A 411 19.61 -22.18 -8.93
C ASN A 411 18.43 -23.03 -8.40
N GLY A 412 17.81 -23.81 -9.27
CA GLY A 412 16.59 -24.54 -8.94
C GLY A 412 15.42 -23.60 -8.62
N LYS A 413 14.92 -23.64 -7.36
CA LYS A 413 13.84 -22.74 -6.89
C LYS A 413 14.34 -21.48 -6.20
N THR A 414 15.64 -21.30 -6.07
CA THR A 414 16.24 -20.21 -5.29
C THR A 414 16.83 -19.16 -6.21
N LYS A 415 16.48 -17.90 -5.99
CA LYS A 415 17.07 -16.74 -6.67
C LYS A 415 18.19 -16.17 -5.79
N SER A 416 19.39 -16.02 -6.34
CA SER A 416 20.54 -15.36 -5.71
C SER A 416 21.07 -14.23 -6.57
N LEU A 417 21.76 -13.29 -5.92
CA LEU A 417 22.44 -12.17 -6.54
C LEU A 417 23.93 -12.49 -6.62
N GLU A 418 24.51 -12.34 -7.78
CA GLU A 418 25.92 -12.61 -8.04
C GLU A 418 26.63 -11.34 -8.54
N TYR A 419 27.77 -11.00 -7.92
CA TYR A 419 28.58 -9.87 -8.34
C TYR A 419 29.25 -10.16 -9.69
N GLN A 420 29.26 -9.18 -10.58
CA GLN A 420 29.90 -9.29 -11.88
C GLN A 420 31.31 -8.75 -11.80
N PHE A 421 32.33 -9.66 -11.79
CA PHE A 421 33.71 -9.26 -11.80
C PHE A 421 34.04 -8.47 -13.10
N GLY A 422 34.66 -7.29 -12.92
CA GLY A 422 34.93 -6.35 -14.00
C GLY A 422 33.79 -5.39 -14.32
N ALA A 423 32.71 -5.38 -13.54
CA ALA A 423 31.68 -4.35 -13.61
C ALA A 423 32.29 -2.95 -13.34
N LYS A 424 31.64 -1.93 -13.89
CA LYS A 424 31.98 -0.53 -13.59
C LYS A 424 31.68 -0.22 -12.12
N GLU A 425 32.32 0.82 -11.61
CA GLU A 425 31.95 1.37 -10.31
C GLU A 425 30.51 1.90 -10.33
N LEU A 426 29.90 1.95 -9.15
CA LEU A 426 28.54 2.47 -8.97
C LEU A 426 28.48 3.93 -9.42
N ASP A 427 27.64 4.22 -10.39
CA ASP A 427 27.39 5.60 -10.83
C ASP A 427 26.45 6.32 -9.84
N VAL A 428 27.07 7.11 -8.99
CA VAL A 428 26.40 7.89 -7.95
C VAL A 428 25.85 9.20 -8.51
N GLN A 429 26.41 9.71 -9.59
CA GLN A 429 26.01 10.98 -10.19
C GLN A 429 24.57 10.88 -10.72
N GLU A 430 24.21 9.75 -11.35
CA GLU A 430 22.86 9.49 -11.81
C GLU A 430 21.84 9.58 -10.67
N PHE A 431 22.19 9.09 -9.48
CA PHE A 431 21.31 9.13 -8.30
C PHE A 431 21.04 10.57 -7.83
N GLU A 432 22.08 11.39 -7.81
CA GLU A 432 21.92 12.79 -7.40
C GLU A 432 21.14 13.61 -8.44
N GLU A 433 21.36 13.37 -9.73
CA GLU A 433 20.59 14.00 -10.79
C GLU A 433 19.09 13.68 -10.68
N LEU A 434 18.74 12.42 -10.42
CA LEU A 434 17.37 11.98 -10.20
C LEU A 434 16.77 12.59 -8.94
N ARG A 435 17.54 12.67 -7.85
CA ARG A 435 17.11 13.31 -6.60
C ARG A 435 16.80 14.79 -6.83
N GLN A 436 17.70 15.52 -7.50
CA GLN A 436 17.50 16.93 -7.82
C GLN A 436 16.29 17.17 -8.73
N ALA A 437 16.05 16.29 -9.70
CA ALA A 437 14.86 16.37 -10.53
C ALA A 437 13.57 16.21 -9.70
N LYS A 438 13.52 15.24 -8.77
CA LYS A 438 12.37 15.04 -7.88
C LYS A 438 12.15 16.21 -6.92
N LEU A 439 13.22 16.84 -6.43
CA LEU A 439 13.10 18.05 -5.60
C LEU A 439 12.52 19.22 -6.41
N LYS A 440 12.93 19.38 -7.67
CA LYS A 440 12.32 20.39 -8.58
C LYS A 440 10.82 20.12 -8.81
N ASP A 441 10.44 18.87 -8.93
CA ASP A 441 9.03 18.49 -9.07
C ASP A 441 8.23 18.81 -7.79
N LEU A 442 8.83 18.60 -6.60
CA LEU A 442 8.24 19.00 -5.33
C LEU A 442 8.12 20.53 -5.22
N ASP A 443 9.16 21.27 -5.61
CA ASP A 443 9.11 22.73 -5.65
C ASP A 443 8.02 23.24 -6.61
N ALA A 444 7.81 22.56 -7.74
CA ALA A 444 6.71 22.85 -8.63
C ALA A 444 5.34 22.55 -7.99
N MET A 445 5.24 21.53 -7.14
CA MET A 445 4.00 21.27 -6.39
C MET A 445 3.72 22.38 -5.37
N VAL A 446 4.74 22.90 -4.71
CA VAL A 446 4.61 24.12 -3.87
C VAL A 446 4.24 25.32 -4.72
N GLY A 447 4.83 25.45 -5.93
CA GLY A 447 4.45 26.46 -6.91
C GLY A 447 2.95 26.42 -7.28
N TYR A 448 2.35 25.22 -7.36
CA TYR A 448 0.91 25.04 -7.54
C TYR A 448 0.09 25.61 -6.36
N VAL A 449 0.57 25.47 -5.13
CA VAL A 449 -0.10 26.05 -3.94
C VAL A 449 -0.16 27.58 -4.03
N TYR A 450 0.93 28.21 -4.45
CA TYR A 450 1.06 29.68 -4.45
C TYR A 450 0.74 30.34 -5.80
N THR A 451 0.43 29.56 -6.84
CA THR A 451 0.12 30.15 -8.17
C THR A 451 -1.09 31.07 -8.13
N THR A 452 -1.04 32.14 -8.94
CA THR A 452 -2.18 33.02 -9.24
C THR A 452 -2.89 32.63 -10.53
N LYS A 453 -2.30 31.74 -11.33
CA LYS A 453 -2.91 31.20 -12.54
C LYS A 453 -4.12 30.33 -12.20
N PRO A 454 -5.07 30.12 -13.13
CA PRO A 454 -6.05 29.07 -13.01
C PRO A 454 -5.36 27.73 -12.70
N ARG A 455 -5.86 27.00 -11.68
CA ARG A 455 -5.15 25.82 -11.16
C ARG A 455 -4.99 24.70 -12.19
N MET A 456 -6.01 24.46 -13.01
CA MET A 456 -5.91 23.45 -14.08
C MET A 456 -4.89 23.86 -15.14
N GLN A 457 -4.81 25.16 -15.46
CA GLN A 457 -3.80 25.68 -16.39
C GLN A 457 -2.38 25.37 -15.89
N TYR A 458 -2.12 25.59 -14.61
CA TYR A 458 -0.81 25.30 -14.03
C TYR A 458 -0.44 23.83 -14.19
N LEU A 459 -1.38 22.90 -13.94
CA LEU A 459 -1.16 21.46 -14.09
C LEU A 459 -0.92 21.07 -15.55
N CYS A 460 -1.70 21.62 -16.48
CA CYS A 460 -1.54 21.35 -17.91
C CYS A 460 -0.19 21.87 -18.42
N GLU A 461 0.19 23.10 -18.07
CA GLU A 461 1.50 23.67 -18.45
C GLU A 461 2.66 22.80 -17.90
N PHE A 462 2.59 22.33 -16.66
CA PHE A 462 3.60 21.45 -16.09
C PHE A 462 3.70 20.10 -16.82
N LEU A 463 2.58 19.61 -17.35
CA LEU A 463 2.51 18.36 -18.14
C LEU A 463 2.79 18.58 -19.62
N ASP A 464 3.28 19.77 -20.01
CA ASP A 464 3.55 20.14 -21.41
C ASP A 464 2.32 20.05 -22.33
N ASP A 465 1.11 20.25 -21.78
CA ASP A 465 -0.12 20.40 -22.56
C ASP A 465 -0.37 21.88 -22.86
N ASP A 466 -0.22 22.26 -24.13
CA ASP A 466 -0.38 23.62 -24.63
C ASP A 466 -1.86 23.98 -24.88
N GLY A 467 -2.81 23.19 -24.35
CA GLY A 467 -4.24 23.29 -24.61
C GLY A 467 -4.77 24.72 -24.47
N GLN A 468 -5.33 25.26 -25.55
CA GLN A 468 -5.91 26.62 -25.64
C GLN A 468 -7.32 26.69 -25.03
N THR A 469 -7.59 26.00 -23.94
CA THR A 469 -8.93 25.91 -23.35
C THR A 469 -9.10 26.95 -22.26
N ALA A 470 -10.30 27.52 -22.14
CA ALA A 470 -10.64 28.39 -21.02
C ALA A 470 -10.62 27.59 -19.73
N TYR A 471 -9.80 27.97 -18.78
CA TYR A 471 -9.71 27.34 -17.46
C TYR A 471 -10.62 28.08 -16.49
N SER A 472 -11.57 27.36 -15.92
CA SER A 472 -12.53 27.89 -14.94
C SER A 472 -12.65 26.93 -13.75
N ASN A 473 -13.48 27.27 -12.80
CA ASN A 473 -13.84 26.42 -11.65
C ASN A 473 -12.68 26.16 -10.68
N CYS A 474 -11.98 27.21 -10.26
CA CYS A 474 -11.03 27.14 -9.15
C CYS A 474 -11.07 28.40 -8.27
N ASP A 475 -10.46 28.30 -7.09
CA ASP A 475 -10.36 29.37 -6.10
C ASP A 475 -9.49 30.58 -6.54
N ASN A 476 -8.77 30.48 -7.66
CA ASN A 476 -8.06 31.57 -8.30
C ASN A 476 -8.89 32.28 -9.41
N THR A 477 -10.09 31.76 -9.72
CA THR A 477 -10.95 32.28 -10.77
C THR A 477 -12.37 32.64 -10.25
N ASN A 478 -13.30 31.71 -10.33
CA ASN A 478 -14.73 31.94 -10.07
C ASN A 478 -15.25 31.30 -8.79
N LEU A 479 -14.43 30.52 -8.08
CA LEU A 479 -14.82 29.92 -6.80
C LEU A 479 -14.27 30.74 -5.62
N SER A 480 -15.05 30.79 -4.52
CA SER A 480 -14.60 31.47 -3.30
C SER A 480 -13.48 30.69 -2.62
N LYS A 481 -12.47 31.41 -2.13
CA LYS A 481 -11.42 30.79 -1.30
C LYS A 481 -12.02 30.22 -0.03
N ILE A 482 -11.53 29.07 0.37
CA ILE A 482 -11.93 28.40 1.61
C ILE A 482 -10.98 28.84 2.72
N SER A 483 -11.56 29.29 3.83
CA SER A 483 -10.82 29.54 5.08
C SER A 483 -11.26 28.53 6.12
N VAL A 484 -10.37 28.21 7.04
CA VAL A 484 -10.63 27.32 8.16
C VAL A 484 -10.82 28.14 9.42
N LEU A 485 -11.89 27.84 10.18
CA LEU A 485 -12.16 28.47 11.47
C LEU A 485 -12.05 27.43 12.57
N LEU A 486 -11.05 27.59 13.43
CA LEU A 486 -10.87 26.78 14.62
C LEU A 486 -11.55 27.48 15.79
N THR A 487 -12.67 26.97 16.27
CA THR A 487 -13.38 27.49 17.44
C THR A 487 -12.97 26.71 18.71
N ASP A 488 -13.17 27.31 19.88
CA ASP A 488 -12.88 26.66 21.17
C ASP A 488 -13.61 25.32 21.33
N ASP A 489 -14.88 25.23 20.87
CA ASP A 489 -15.64 23.98 20.89
C ASP A 489 -14.96 22.86 20.07
N TRP A 490 -14.43 23.19 18.89
CA TRP A 490 -13.70 22.22 18.06
C TRP A 490 -12.35 21.86 18.65
N CYS A 491 -11.65 22.82 19.28
CA CYS A 491 -10.42 22.53 20.02
C CYS A 491 -10.68 21.56 21.17
N GLN A 492 -11.75 21.79 21.94
CA GLN A 492 -12.14 20.87 23.02
C GLN A 492 -12.50 19.49 22.48
N ARG A 493 -13.28 19.43 21.41
CA ARG A 493 -13.68 18.16 20.78
C ARG A 493 -12.50 17.36 20.24
N LEU A 494 -11.47 18.03 19.69
CA LEU A 494 -10.22 17.41 19.30
C LEU A 494 -9.45 16.88 20.50
N SER A 495 -9.38 17.65 21.58
CA SER A 495 -8.75 17.23 22.83
C SER A 495 -9.43 15.98 23.39
N ASP A 496 -10.74 15.96 23.44
CA ASP A 496 -11.54 14.83 23.90
C ASP A 496 -11.32 13.58 23.01
N PHE A 497 -11.22 13.77 21.70
CA PHE A 497 -10.90 12.68 20.78
C PHE A 497 -9.51 12.12 21.08
N ARG A 498 -8.47 12.98 21.17
CA ARG A 498 -7.09 12.57 21.41
C ARG A 498 -6.91 11.88 22.75
N GLU A 499 -7.61 12.34 23.80
CA GLU A 499 -7.58 11.70 25.10
C GLU A 499 -8.25 10.30 25.11
N ASN A 500 -9.06 9.99 24.13
CA ASN A 500 -9.78 8.74 24.02
C ASN A 500 -9.33 7.87 22.84
N TYR A 501 -8.32 8.27 22.08
CA TYR A 501 -7.77 7.51 20.99
C TYR A 501 -6.49 6.78 21.42
N PHE A 502 -6.52 5.45 21.38
CA PHE A 502 -5.40 4.59 21.78
C PHE A 502 -4.99 3.66 20.63
N PRO A 503 -3.67 3.63 20.28
CA PRO A 503 -3.16 2.75 19.24
C PRO A 503 -3.37 1.28 19.56
N VAL A 504 -3.84 0.51 18.58
CA VAL A 504 -3.96 -0.94 18.68
C VAL A 504 -2.61 -1.60 18.37
N LEU A 505 -2.22 -2.59 19.17
CA LEU A 505 -1.05 -3.44 18.91
C LEU A 505 -1.50 -4.67 18.12
N GLU A 506 -1.23 -4.68 16.85
CA GLU A 506 -1.64 -5.76 15.94
C GLU A 506 -0.65 -6.94 16.05
N VAL A 507 -0.89 -7.82 16.99
CA VAL A 507 -0.06 -9.00 17.26
C VAL A 507 -0.78 -10.32 17.12
N SER A 508 -2.12 -10.31 17.13
CA SER A 508 -2.92 -11.51 16.91
C SER A 508 -2.66 -12.06 15.52
N GLU A 509 -2.39 -13.36 15.47
CA GLU A 509 -2.21 -14.07 14.19
C GLU A 509 -3.58 -14.50 13.68
N THR A 510 -4.10 -13.87 12.65
CA THR A 510 -5.30 -14.34 11.96
C THR A 510 -4.98 -15.60 11.18
N THR A 511 -5.74 -16.66 11.41
CA THR A 511 -5.68 -17.88 10.60
C THR A 511 -6.91 -17.93 9.70
N SER A 512 -6.72 -17.79 8.40
CA SER A 512 -7.78 -17.97 7.40
C SER A 512 -7.39 -19.11 6.47
N LYS A 513 -8.26 -20.10 6.31
CA LYS A 513 -8.03 -21.22 5.40
C LYS A 513 -9.33 -21.66 4.74
N THR A 514 -9.19 -22.05 3.49
CA THR A 514 -10.29 -22.60 2.68
C THR A 514 -10.12 -24.10 2.52
N HIS A 515 -11.21 -24.84 2.74
CA HIS A 515 -11.27 -26.28 2.62
C HIS A 515 -12.49 -26.68 1.80
N LYS A 516 -12.37 -27.75 1.01
CA LYS A 516 -13.49 -28.31 0.24
C LYS A 516 -13.95 -29.60 0.90
N HIS A 517 -15.25 -29.73 1.11
CA HIS A 517 -15.91 -30.94 1.53
C HIS A 517 -17.05 -31.23 0.55
N SER A 518 -16.94 -32.31 -0.18
CA SER A 518 -17.88 -32.62 -1.27
C SER A 518 -17.92 -31.47 -2.30
N ASN A 519 -19.08 -30.91 -2.60
CA ASN A 519 -19.25 -29.76 -3.50
C ASN A 519 -19.26 -28.40 -2.78
N THR A 520 -19.14 -28.40 -1.44
CA THR A 520 -19.24 -27.21 -0.61
C THR A 520 -17.84 -26.68 -0.27
N LYS A 521 -17.65 -25.37 -0.42
CA LYS A 521 -16.45 -24.66 -0.03
C LYS A 521 -16.63 -24.11 1.39
N TRP A 522 -15.79 -24.57 2.32
CA TRP A 522 -15.76 -24.06 3.68
C TRP A 522 -14.56 -23.14 3.87
N SER A 523 -14.77 -21.97 4.43
CA SER A 523 -13.69 -21.06 4.82
C SER A 523 -13.81 -20.78 6.31
N VAL A 524 -12.69 -20.89 7.01
CA VAL A 524 -12.60 -20.65 8.44
C VAL A 524 -11.64 -19.50 8.66
N ASN A 525 -12.11 -18.46 9.34
CA ASN A 525 -11.32 -17.34 9.78
C ASN A 525 -11.28 -17.29 11.29
N ILE A 526 -10.08 -17.40 11.89
CA ILE A 526 -9.87 -17.36 13.33
C ILE A 526 -9.00 -16.14 13.63
N PRO A 527 -9.60 -14.94 13.81
CA PRO A 527 -8.87 -13.72 14.11
C PRO A 527 -8.22 -13.75 15.50
N ASN A 528 -8.87 -14.42 16.47
CA ASN A 528 -8.34 -14.63 17.81
C ASN A 528 -8.94 -15.91 18.43
N VAL A 529 -8.47 -16.31 19.60
CA VAL A 529 -8.92 -17.54 20.27
C VAL A 529 -10.41 -17.53 20.63
N TYR A 530 -11.01 -16.34 20.70
CA TYR A 530 -12.41 -16.17 21.10
C TYR A 530 -13.36 -16.05 19.93
N GLN A 531 -12.88 -15.74 18.74
CA GLN A 531 -13.73 -15.51 17.57
C GLN A 531 -13.35 -16.48 16.47
N ILE A 532 -14.33 -17.26 16.05
CA ILE A 532 -14.22 -18.22 14.94
C ILE A 532 -15.35 -17.89 13.98
N ASP A 533 -14.99 -17.39 12.81
CA ASP A 533 -15.93 -17.11 11.73
C ASP A 533 -15.89 -18.26 10.73
N ILE A 534 -17.03 -18.88 10.49
CA ILE A 534 -17.17 -19.99 9.54
C ILE A 534 -18.01 -19.51 8.36
N PHE A 535 -17.49 -19.72 7.16
CA PHE A 535 -18.16 -19.38 5.89
C PHE A 535 -18.47 -20.67 5.12
N LYS A 536 -19.61 -20.68 4.46
CA LYS A 536 -20.04 -21.73 3.54
C LYS A 536 -20.30 -21.11 2.18
N ASP A 537 -19.59 -21.56 1.14
CA ASP A 537 -19.62 -21.01 -0.21
C ASP A 537 -19.50 -19.46 -0.26
N ASP A 538 -18.50 -18.96 0.48
CA ASP A 538 -18.16 -17.53 0.64
C ASP A 538 -19.23 -16.67 1.38
N GLN A 539 -20.28 -17.29 1.92
CA GLN A 539 -21.25 -16.61 2.79
C GLN A 539 -20.97 -16.92 4.26
N LEU A 540 -21.08 -15.90 5.12
CA LEU A 540 -20.90 -16.09 6.56
C LEU A 540 -21.97 -17.04 7.12
N PHE A 541 -21.55 -18.25 7.49
CA PHE A 541 -22.43 -19.23 8.12
C PHE A 541 -22.67 -18.91 9.61
N GLY A 542 -21.66 -18.42 10.29
CA GLY A 542 -21.75 -17.96 11.67
C GLY A 542 -20.44 -17.50 12.27
N SER A 543 -20.54 -16.58 13.23
CA SER A 543 -19.46 -16.17 14.12
C SER A 543 -19.70 -16.82 15.49
N PHE A 544 -18.68 -17.48 16.01
CA PHE A 544 -18.73 -18.22 17.27
C PHE A 544 -17.72 -17.63 18.25
N ASN A 545 -18.16 -17.39 19.46
CA ASN A 545 -17.28 -16.91 20.53
C ASN A 545 -16.83 -18.13 21.36
N HIS A 546 -15.65 -18.66 21.05
CA HIS A 546 -14.96 -19.73 21.77
C HIS A 546 -15.64 -21.12 21.74
N VAL A 547 -16.95 -21.19 21.79
CA VAL A 547 -17.71 -22.45 21.74
C VAL A 547 -18.56 -22.50 20.48
N ILE A 548 -18.33 -23.49 19.65
CA ILE A 548 -19.08 -23.70 18.42
C ILE A 548 -20.37 -24.42 18.74
N ASN A 549 -21.50 -23.87 18.36
CA ASN A 549 -22.77 -24.55 18.44
C ASN A 549 -22.91 -25.57 17.30
N TRP A 550 -22.45 -26.79 17.54
CA TRP A 550 -22.43 -27.85 16.55
C TRP A 550 -23.81 -28.32 16.09
N ASN A 551 -24.88 -28.00 16.82
CA ASN A 551 -26.26 -28.31 16.39
C ASN A 551 -26.71 -27.56 15.13
N ARG A 552 -25.95 -26.59 14.68
CA ARG A 552 -26.18 -25.86 13.43
C ARG A 552 -25.61 -26.54 12.19
N PHE A 553 -24.86 -27.63 12.37
CA PHE A 553 -24.18 -28.38 11.31
C PHE A 553 -24.79 -29.79 11.19
N SER A 554 -24.81 -30.33 9.97
CA SER A 554 -25.11 -31.75 9.78
C SER A 554 -24.01 -32.64 10.39
N VAL A 555 -24.29 -33.93 10.55
CA VAL A 555 -23.31 -34.89 11.13
C VAL A 555 -22.02 -34.90 10.27
N ASP A 556 -22.14 -35.01 8.96
CA ASP A 556 -21.01 -35.05 8.03
C ASP A 556 -20.19 -33.73 8.05
N GLU A 557 -20.86 -32.57 8.10
CA GLU A 557 -20.20 -31.27 8.22
C GLU A 557 -19.45 -31.12 9.54
N ARG A 558 -20.03 -31.61 10.63
CA ARG A 558 -19.38 -31.63 11.93
C ARG A 558 -18.14 -32.52 11.94
N GLU A 559 -18.26 -33.77 11.47
CA GLU A 559 -17.13 -34.69 11.39
C GLU A 559 -15.96 -34.17 10.56
N PHE A 560 -16.26 -33.36 9.55
CA PHE A 560 -15.26 -32.69 8.74
C PHE A 560 -14.66 -31.48 9.45
N LEU A 561 -15.47 -30.57 9.98
CA LEU A 561 -15.03 -29.26 10.50
C LEU A 561 -14.41 -29.37 11.90
N GLU A 562 -14.87 -30.24 12.77
CA GLU A 562 -14.42 -30.34 14.17
C GLU A 562 -12.91 -30.64 14.27
N PRO A 563 -12.35 -31.69 13.63
CA PRO A 563 -10.91 -31.97 13.67
C PRO A 563 -10.07 -30.86 13.00
N LEU A 564 -10.62 -30.26 11.95
CA LEU A 564 -9.96 -29.19 11.22
C LEU A 564 -9.81 -27.94 12.10
N LEU A 565 -10.87 -27.55 12.78
CA LEU A 565 -10.88 -26.39 13.68
C LEU A 565 -10.00 -26.62 14.91
N GLU A 566 -10.08 -27.79 15.54
CA GLU A 566 -9.22 -28.15 16.67
C GLU A 566 -7.74 -28.08 16.29
N SER A 567 -7.36 -28.60 15.12
CA SER A 567 -5.98 -28.55 14.65
C SER A 567 -5.48 -27.12 14.37
N HIS A 568 -6.36 -26.21 14.01
CA HIS A 568 -6.02 -24.80 13.75
C HIS A 568 -5.98 -23.99 15.04
N ILE A 569 -6.90 -24.22 15.97
CA ILE A 569 -6.92 -23.57 17.28
C ILE A 569 -5.70 -24.00 18.10
N ALA A 570 -5.36 -25.28 18.11
CA ALA A 570 -4.21 -25.80 18.85
C ALA A 570 -2.85 -25.26 18.39
N LYS A 571 -2.74 -24.82 17.12
CA LYS A 571 -1.50 -24.26 16.56
C LYS A 571 -1.39 -22.75 16.73
N LYS A 572 -2.42 -22.09 17.22
CA LYS A 572 -2.49 -20.63 17.28
C LYS A 572 -1.92 -20.12 18.60
N SER A 573 -1.20 -18.98 18.49
CA SER A 573 -0.81 -18.22 19.69
C SER A 573 -2.05 -17.61 20.36
N HIS A 574 -2.16 -17.72 21.67
CA HIS A 574 -3.25 -17.17 22.47
C HIS A 574 -3.10 -15.66 22.74
N ILE A 575 -2.26 -15.01 21.97
CA ILE A 575 -2.05 -13.58 22.06
C ILE A 575 -3.16 -12.83 21.30
N VAL A 576 -3.81 -11.90 21.97
CA VAL A 576 -4.83 -11.02 21.38
C VAL A 576 -4.19 -9.68 20.97
N ASN A 577 -4.89 -8.92 20.13
CA ASN A 577 -4.46 -7.56 19.86
C ASN A 577 -4.45 -6.75 21.14
N GLY A 578 -3.35 -6.03 21.34
CA GLY A 578 -3.10 -5.23 22.52
C GLY A 578 -3.41 -3.75 22.32
N VAL A 579 -2.98 -2.94 23.28
CA VAL A 579 -3.17 -1.49 23.25
C VAL A 579 -1.92 -0.75 23.74
N ALA A 580 -1.63 0.39 23.10
CA ALA A 580 -0.65 1.36 23.61
C ALA A 580 -1.37 2.64 24.11
N ALA A 581 -0.74 3.32 25.06
CA ALA A 581 -1.26 4.59 25.53
C ALA A 581 -1.12 5.72 24.52
N SER A 582 -0.10 5.67 23.65
CA SER A 582 0.13 6.68 22.61
C SER A 582 1.12 6.20 21.55
N TYR A 583 1.36 7.03 20.52
CA TYR A 583 2.44 6.81 19.57
C TYR A 583 3.77 7.38 20.09
N TYR A 584 4.86 6.63 19.84
CA TYR A 584 6.23 7.06 20.09
C TYR A 584 6.71 8.00 18.98
N GLY A 585 7.28 9.14 19.33
CA GLY A 585 7.85 10.09 18.37
C GLY A 585 6.93 11.20 17.90
N VAL A 586 5.60 11.08 18.10
CA VAL A 586 4.60 12.10 17.70
C VAL A 586 3.81 12.68 18.89
N SER A 587 4.26 12.41 20.12
CA SER A 587 3.56 12.85 21.32
C SER A 587 4.53 13.10 22.48
N ASN A 588 4.07 13.87 23.47
CA ASN A 588 4.80 14.10 24.74
C ASN A 588 5.12 12.79 25.49
N VAL A 589 4.37 11.71 25.22
CA VAL A 589 4.63 10.38 25.77
C VAL A 589 5.98 9.85 25.28
N GLY A 590 6.27 9.99 23.99
CA GLY A 590 7.55 9.56 23.40
C GLY A 590 8.74 10.32 24.02
N SER A 591 8.63 11.63 24.17
CA SER A 591 9.67 12.46 24.80
C SER A 591 9.89 12.11 26.27
N ALA A 592 8.82 11.83 27.03
CA ALA A 592 8.93 11.40 28.42
C ALA A 592 9.61 10.03 28.56
N LEU A 593 9.22 9.06 27.71
CA LEU A 593 9.86 7.74 27.65
C LEU A 593 11.34 7.83 27.31
N HIS A 594 11.70 8.65 26.30
CA HIS A 594 13.08 8.83 25.89
C HIS A 594 13.95 9.38 27.02
N ARG A 595 13.47 10.42 27.71
CA ARG A 595 14.19 11.01 28.85
C ARG A 595 14.45 9.99 29.94
N CYS A 596 13.43 9.23 30.37
CA CYS A 596 13.59 8.24 31.43
C CYS A 596 14.54 7.09 31.04
N LYS A 597 14.49 6.63 29.78
CA LYS A 597 15.30 5.49 29.33
C LYS A 597 16.76 5.84 29.02
N TYR A 598 17.03 7.04 28.51
CA TYR A 598 18.31 7.35 27.89
C TYR A 598 19.04 8.58 28.45
N GLU A 599 18.36 9.45 29.22
CA GLU A 599 18.94 10.69 29.68
C GLU A 599 19.00 10.79 31.20
N SER A 600 17.87 10.88 31.88
CA SER A 600 17.79 11.18 33.29
C SER A 600 17.69 9.97 34.22
N GLY A 601 17.30 8.81 33.69
CA GLY A 601 16.95 7.65 34.51
C GLY A 601 15.70 7.91 35.37
N GLY A 602 15.45 7.06 36.35
CA GLY A 602 14.33 7.19 37.29
C GLY A 602 13.08 6.46 36.82
N ASP A 603 11.99 6.54 37.59
CA ASP A 603 10.71 5.90 37.26
C ASP A 603 9.97 6.64 36.14
N PHE A 604 9.10 5.92 35.44
CA PHE A 604 8.19 6.55 34.49
C PHE A 604 7.20 7.47 35.21
N PRO A 605 6.95 8.69 34.70
CA PRO A 605 6.01 9.63 35.28
C PRO A 605 4.59 9.08 35.44
N ASP A 606 3.89 9.48 36.50
CA ASP A 606 2.55 8.96 36.84
C ASP A 606 1.47 9.23 35.75
N PHE A 607 1.64 10.26 34.94
CA PHE A 607 0.70 10.51 33.85
C PHE A 607 0.74 9.40 32.79
N LEU A 608 1.90 8.76 32.56
CA LEU A 608 2.02 7.61 31.66
C LEU A 608 1.23 6.42 32.19
N LEU A 609 1.29 6.18 33.50
CA LEU A 609 0.49 5.14 34.13
C LEU A 609 -1.01 5.41 34.00
N LYS A 610 -1.45 6.63 34.27
CA LYS A 610 -2.87 7.03 34.14
C LYS A 610 -3.36 6.83 32.70
N LEU A 611 -2.59 7.25 31.72
CA LEU A 611 -2.94 7.12 30.30
C LEU A 611 -2.98 5.65 29.87
N THR A 612 -2.01 4.84 30.27
CA THR A 612 -1.97 3.40 29.98
C THR A 612 -3.14 2.65 30.62
N LEU A 613 -3.51 2.99 31.85
CA LEU A 613 -4.69 2.44 32.52
C LEU A 613 -6.00 2.82 31.79
N LYS A 614 -6.10 4.05 31.28
CA LYS A 614 -7.25 4.51 30.48
C LYS A 614 -7.35 3.69 29.18
N ALA A 615 -6.22 3.51 28.48
CA ALA A 615 -6.12 2.70 27.29
C ALA A 615 -6.52 1.23 27.54
N PHE A 616 -5.96 0.64 28.59
CA PHE A 616 -6.26 -0.73 29.02
C PHE A 616 -7.75 -0.93 29.32
N ARG A 617 -8.34 -0.06 30.14
CA ARG A 617 -9.78 -0.14 30.47
C ARG A 617 -10.66 -0.02 29.25
N LYS A 618 -10.30 0.86 28.31
CA LYS A 618 -11.04 1.03 27.07
C LYS A 618 -10.94 -0.21 26.15
N ALA A 619 -9.74 -0.78 26.03
CA ALA A 619 -9.52 -1.93 25.15
C ALA A 619 -10.10 -3.24 25.69
N PHE A 620 -9.96 -3.48 27.00
CA PHE A 620 -10.28 -4.76 27.61
C PHE A 620 -11.49 -4.72 28.56
N GLY A 621 -11.98 -3.52 28.89
CA GLY A 621 -13.25 -3.31 29.60
C GLY A 621 -13.45 -4.22 30.81
N ASN A 622 -14.44 -5.11 30.71
CA ASN A 622 -14.84 -6.05 31.76
C ASN A 622 -14.07 -7.37 31.72
N THR A 623 -13.02 -7.50 30.92
CA THR A 623 -12.23 -8.73 30.85
C THR A 623 -11.47 -8.89 32.16
N ALA A 624 -11.75 -9.98 32.89
CA ALA A 624 -11.00 -10.34 34.09
C ALA A 624 -9.65 -10.94 33.71
N PHE A 625 -8.59 -10.49 34.37
CA PHE A 625 -7.24 -11.03 34.22
C PHE A 625 -6.78 -11.63 35.53
N ASP A 626 -5.95 -12.69 35.45
CA ASP A 626 -5.47 -13.42 36.62
C ASP A 626 -4.06 -12.99 37.05
N MET A 627 -3.28 -12.43 36.12
CA MET A 627 -1.86 -12.15 36.31
C MET A 627 -1.35 -11.05 35.41
N VAL A 628 -0.46 -10.23 35.95
CA VAL A 628 0.37 -9.30 35.18
C VAL A 628 1.77 -9.90 35.04
N VAL A 629 2.28 -9.92 33.80
CA VAL A 629 3.66 -10.30 33.48
C VAL A 629 4.30 -9.11 32.74
N TYR A 630 5.58 -8.87 32.90
CA TYR A 630 6.28 -7.81 32.20
C TYR A 630 7.49 -8.34 31.44
N VAL A 631 7.84 -7.64 30.36
CA VAL A 631 9.02 -7.97 29.54
C VAL A 631 10.29 -7.68 30.33
N PRO A 632 11.18 -8.66 30.55
CA PRO A 632 12.42 -8.42 31.26
C PRO A 632 13.35 -7.52 30.46
N PRO A 633 13.96 -6.48 31.08
CA PRO A 633 14.73 -5.46 30.38
C PRO A 633 16.04 -6.02 29.80
N THR A 634 16.57 -5.34 28.77
CA THR A 634 17.93 -5.58 28.24
C THR A 634 18.96 -4.70 28.95
N HIS A 635 18.68 -3.40 29.05
CA HIS A 635 19.57 -2.40 29.65
C HIS A 635 18.85 -1.33 30.48
N SER A 636 17.52 -1.25 30.42
CA SER A 636 16.73 -0.17 31.05
C SER A 636 16.51 -0.33 32.57
N GLY A 637 17.26 -1.21 33.22
CA GLY A 637 17.09 -1.45 34.66
C GLY A 637 15.67 -1.89 35.03
N ASP A 638 15.15 -1.46 36.15
CA ASP A 638 13.84 -1.87 36.68
C ASP A 638 12.65 -0.99 36.20
N LEU A 639 12.84 -0.12 35.20
CA LEU A 639 11.78 0.80 34.72
C LEU A 639 10.47 0.11 34.39
N VAL A 640 10.51 -0.90 33.50
CA VAL A 640 9.31 -1.66 33.07
C VAL A 640 8.72 -2.46 34.23
N LYS A 641 9.56 -3.06 35.07
CA LYS A 641 9.16 -3.78 36.28
C LYS A 641 8.43 -2.87 37.27
N ASN A 642 9.02 -1.70 37.62
CA ASN A 642 8.39 -0.74 38.50
C ASN A 642 7.06 -0.23 37.99
N PHE A 643 6.98 0.05 36.66
CA PHE A 643 5.76 0.45 36.01
C PHE A 643 4.70 -0.67 36.08
N ALA A 644 5.07 -1.91 35.77
CA ALA A 644 4.17 -3.06 35.84
C ALA A 644 3.66 -3.33 37.25
N CYS A 645 4.51 -3.14 38.28
CA CYS A 645 4.09 -3.25 39.71
C CYS A 645 3.02 -2.20 40.04
N LYS A 646 3.27 -0.91 39.68
CA LYS A 646 2.28 0.15 39.86
C LYS A 646 0.97 -0.12 39.13
N PHE A 647 1.06 -0.58 37.86
CA PHE A 647 -0.09 -0.94 37.04
C PHE A 647 -0.91 -2.09 37.67
N ALA A 648 -0.24 -3.18 38.05
CA ALA A 648 -0.85 -4.34 38.67
C ALA A 648 -1.57 -3.99 39.99
N SER A 649 -0.96 -3.12 40.83
CA SER A 649 -1.56 -2.64 42.06
C SER A 649 -2.87 -1.87 41.82
N VAL A 650 -2.93 -1.03 40.78
CA VAL A 650 -4.14 -0.25 40.46
C VAL A 650 -5.28 -1.13 39.93
N ILE A 651 -4.96 -2.11 39.09
CA ILE A 651 -5.99 -3.05 38.58
C ILE A 651 -6.30 -4.21 39.55
N LYS A 652 -5.59 -4.27 40.67
CA LYS A 652 -5.73 -5.31 41.73
C LYS A 652 -5.53 -6.75 41.23
N VAL A 653 -4.54 -6.93 40.36
CA VAL A 653 -4.16 -8.23 39.79
C VAL A 653 -2.74 -8.58 40.23
N PRO A 654 -2.45 -9.82 40.67
CA PRO A 654 -1.10 -10.20 41.08
C PRO A 654 -0.09 -10.06 39.95
N ILE A 655 1.15 -9.67 40.28
CA ILE A 655 2.25 -9.57 39.31
C ILE A 655 3.20 -10.77 39.47
N SER A 656 3.67 -11.30 38.34
CA SER A 656 4.70 -12.34 38.32
C SER A 656 6.05 -11.77 37.89
N HIS A 657 7.10 -12.17 38.61
CA HIS A 657 8.51 -11.86 38.32
C HIS A 657 9.25 -13.06 37.72
N LYS A 658 8.53 -14.07 37.24
CA LYS A 658 9.09 -15.37 36.84
C LYS A 658 9.44 -15.48 35.35
N LEU A 659 9.09 -14.47 34.55
CA LEU A 659 9.57 -14.35 33.18
C LEU A 659 10.98 -13.79 33.19
N ILE A 660 11.94 -14.53 32.68
CA ILE A 660 13.37 -14.19 32.68
C ILE A 660 13.93 -14.30 31.25
N LYS A 661 15.08 -13.67 31.02
CA LYS A 661 15.89 -13.94 29.84
C LYS A 661 16.74 -15.20 30.05
N ALA A 662 16.54 -16.19 29.20
CA ALA A 662 17.31 -17.42 29.18
C ALA A 662 18.69 -17.25 28.53
N ARG A 663 18.84 -16.24 27.66
CA ARG A 663 20.12 -15.85 27.05
C ARG A 663 20.20 -14.33 26.88
N GLN A 664 21.39 -13.80 26.72
CA GLN A 664 21.58 -12.39 26.40
C GLN A 664 21.03 -12.06 25.00
N THR A 665 20.38 -10.92 24.90
CA THR A 665 19.89 -10.34 23.66
C THR A 665 20.47 -8.94 23.49
N SER A 666 20.70 -8.53 22.24
CA SER A 666 21.01 -7.15 21.93
C SER A 666 19.74 -6.30 21.94
N GLU A 667 19.90 -4.97 22.06
CA GLU A 667 18.77 -4.06 21.89
C GLU A 667 18.12 -4.21 20.50
N GLN A 668 16.81 -4.28 20.43
CA GLN A 668 16.07 -4.45 19.15
C GLN A 668 16.34 -3.31 18.15
N LYS A 669 16.62 -2.10 18.65
CA LYS A 669 16.93 -0.93 17.81
C LYS A 669 18.22 -1.07 16.97
N VAL A 670 19.15 -1.94 17.38
CA VAL A 670 20.41 -2.22 16.64
C VAL A 670 20.10 -2.94 15.32
N PHE A 671 19.01 -3.69 15.27
CA PHE A 671 18.61 -4.45 14.09
C PHE A 671 17.62 -3.66 13.23
N GLN A 672 17.97 -3.45 11.97
CA GLN A 672 17.14 -2.69 11.03
C GLN A 672 16.11 -3.56 10.30
N ASN A 673 16.26 -4.88 10.30
CA ASN A 673 15.33 -5.78 9.60
C ASN A 673 14.64 -6.78 10.53
N SER A 674 13.45 -7.22 10.10
CA SER A 674 12.60 -8.13 10.86
C SER A 674 13.23 -9.50 11.10
N CYS A 675 14.06 -9.99 10.18
CA CYS A 675 14.71 -11.30 10.32
C CYS A 675 15.68 -11.30 11.50
N LEU A 676 16.56 -10.30 11.58
CA LEU A 676 17.51 -10.18 12.69
C LEU A 676 16.81 -9.84 14.01
N LYS A 677 15.74 -9.04 13.98
CA LYS A 677 14.91 -8.77 15.17
C LYS A 677 14.27 -10.06 15.72
N GLN A 678 13.78 -10.93 14.83
CA GLN A 678 13.24 -12.24 15.22
C GLN A 678 14.34 -13.19 15.71
N ASP A 679 15.45 -13.30 14.96
CA ASP A 679 16.58 -14.17 15.33
C ASP A 679 17.16 -13.74 16.71
N ASN A 680 17.19 -12.44 17.02
CA ASN A 680 17.67 -11.91 18.30
C ASN A 680 16.82 -12.34 19.50
N VAL A 681 15.51 -12.48 19.36
CA VAL A 681 14.62 -12.83 20.48
C VAL A 681 14.20 -14.30 20.48
N LYS A 682 14.47 -15.03 19.41
CA LYS A 682 14.11 -16.45 19.29
C LYS A 682 14.73 -17.25 20.44
N ASP A 683 13.89 -17.99 21.16
CA ASP A 683 14.27 -18.81 22.33
C ASP A 683 15.03 -18.02 23.44
N ALA A 684 14.78 -16.69 23.51
CA ALA A 684 15.51 -15.82 24.43
C ALA A 684 14.85 -15.73 25.83
N PHE A 685 13.64 -16.25 25.99
CA PHE A 685 12.87 -16.13 27.22
C PHE A 685 12.56 -17.47 27.84
N ALA A 686 12.47 -17.51 29.16
CA ALA A 686 11.99 -18.67 29.93
C ALA A 686 11.09 -18.20 31.08
N TYR A 687 10.16 -19.03 31.47
CA TYR A 687 9.32 -18.79 32.65
C TYR A 687 9.62 -19.86 33.71
N THR A 688 10.05 -19.44 34.91
CA THR A 688 10.62 -20.35 35.91
C THR A 688 9.61 -21.24 36.63
N ALA A 689 8.29 -20.99 36.47
CA ALA A 689 7.22 -21.79 37.06
C ALA A 689 6.09 -22.04 36.04
N PRO A 690 6.31 -22.88 35.01
CA PRO A 690 5.36 -23.10 33.93
C PRO A 690 3.94 -23.50 34.37
N HIS A 691 3.83 -24.24 35.44
CA HIS A 691 2.54 -24.73 35.98
C HIS A 691 1.59 -23.59 36.45
N GLU A 692 2.12 -22.40 36.75
CA GLU A 692 1.30 -21.25 37.16
C GLU A 692 0.59 -20.55 35.99
N ILE A 693 0.99 -20.85 34.75
CA ILE A 693 0.48 -20.20 33.53
C ILE A 693 -0.77 -20.89 32.99
N ASN A 694 -0.93 -22.18 33.26
CA ASN A 694 -2.01 -22.96 32.69
C ASN A 694 -3.40 -22.38 33.05
N GLY A 695 -4.22 -22.12 32.03
CA GLY A 695 -5.56 -21.55 32.17
C GLY A 695 -5.60 -20.09 32.62
N LYS A 696 -4.46 -19.36 32.63
CA LYS A 696 -4.40 -17.97 33.09
C LYS A 696 -4.62 -16.99 31.97
N ARG A 697 -5.30 -15.89 32.31
CA ARG A 697 -5.53 -14.71 31.49
C ARG A 697 -4.50 -13.64 31.91
N ILE A 698 -3.58 -13.33 31.02
CA ILE A 698 -2.35 -12.60 31.32
C ILE A 698 -2.35 -11.24 30.66
N VAL A 699 -2.04 -10.18 31.43
CA VAL A 699 -1.64 -8.88 30.87
C VAL A 699 -0.12 -8.89 30.72
N LEU A 700 0.38 -8.70 29.50
CA LEU A 700 1.81 -8.62 29.19
C LEU A 700 2.21 -7.15 29.00
N ILE A 701 3.03 -6.62 29.90
CA ILE A 701 3.43 -5.20 29.87
C ILE A 701 4.83 -5.05 29.28
N ASP A 702 4.96 -4.09 28.35
CA ASP A 702 6.23 -3.59 27.81
C ASP A 702 6.19 -2.06 27.76
N ASP A 703 7.34 -1.40 27.53
CA ASP A 703 7.39 0.06 27.41
C ASP A 703 7.06 0.54 26.00
N ILE A 704 7.69 -0.04 24.99
CA ILE A 704 7.55 0.38 23.57
C ILE A 704 7.29 -0.83 22.69
N PHE A 705 6.20 -0.77 21.93
CA PHE A 705 5.95 -1.71 20.86
C PHE A 705 6.56 -1.21 19.54
N ASP A 706 7.50 -1.97 18.99
CA ASP A 706 8.13 -1.71 17.68
C ASP A 706 7.64 -2.74 16.65
N SER A 707 8.41 -3.77 16.38
CA SER A 707 8.03 -4.84 15.42
C SER A 707 7.11 -5.91 16.00
N GLY A 708 6.89 -5.89 17.32
CA GLY A 708 6.16 -6.93 18.04
C GLY A 708 6.93 -8.25 18.22
N ALA A 709 8.18 -8.35 17.76
CA ALA A 709 8.96 -9.61 17.81
C ALA A 709 9.09 -10.14 19.24
N THR A 710 9.42 -9.29 20.22
CA THR A 710 9.54 -9.65 21.63
C THR A 710 8.21 -10.15 22.21
N ILE A 711 7.13 -9.41 21.97
CA ILE A 711 5.79 -9.74 22.45
C ILE A 711 5.30 -11.04 21.84
N LYS A 712 5.53 -11.25 20.53
CA LYS A 712 5.15 -12.50 19.85
C LYS A 712 5.93 -13.71 20.36
N GLU A 713 7.22 -13.55 20.65
CA GLU A 713 8.05 -14.64 21.18
C GLU A 713 7.63 -15.04 22.60
N ILE A 714 7.40 -14.05 23.47
CA ILE A 714 6.88 -14.30 24.83
C ILE A 714 5.45 -14.86 24.75
N GLY A 715 4.63 -14.38 23.82
CA GLY A 715 3.29 -14.91 23.58
C GLY A 715 3.30 -16.39 23.21
N LYS A 716 4.21 -16.84 22.34
CA LYS A 716 4.40 -18.25 22.00
C LYS A 716 4.82 -19.07 23.22
N LEU A 717 5.76 -18.56 24.00
CA LEU A 717 6.22 -19.22 25.23
C LEU A 717 5.07 -19.43 26.21
N LEU A 718 4.32 -18.38 26.54
CA LEU A 718 3.21 -18.46 27.50
C LEU A 718 2.05 -19.32 26.97
N THR A 719 1.78 -19.26 25.65
CA THR A 719 0.80 -20.14 25.00
C THR A 719 1.19 -21.62 25.13
N SER A 720 2.46 -21.96 24.93
CA SER A 720 2.94 -23.34 25.08
C SER A 720 2.81 -23.88 26.51
N MET A 721 2.71 -22.99 27.49
CA MET A 721 2.47 -23.31 28.90
C MET A 721 0.99 -23.30 29.28
N GLY A 722 0.09 -23.13 28.32
CA GLY A 722 -1.36 -23.21 28.52
C GLY A 722 -2.03 -21.91 28.97
N ALA A 723 -1.42 -20.74 28.73
CA ALA A 723 -2.12 -19.45 28.94
C ALA A 723 -3.43 -19.41 28.16
N GLU A 724 -4.51 -18.93 28.76
CA GLU A 724 -5.83 -18.80 28.10
C GLU A 724 -5.88 -17.58 27.20
N ILE A 725 -5.43 -16.42 27.71
CA ILE A 725 -5.28 -15.16 26.97
C ILE A 725 -3.96 -14.50 27.31
N ILE A 726 -3.36 -13.84 26.33
CA ILE A 726 -2.24 -12.94 26.53
C ILE A 726 -2.58 -11.60 25.90
N ALA A 727 -2.77 -10.57 26.72
CA ALA A 727 -3.14 -9.20 26.33
C ALA A 727 -1.95 -8.26 26.46
N PRO A 728 -1.32 -7.87 25.36
CA PRO A 728 -0.21 -6.92 25.41
C PRO A 728 -0.67 -5.49 25.71
N VAL A 729 0.04 -4.82 26.59
CA VAL A 729 -0.18 -3.42 26.94
C VAL A 729 1.16 -2.71 26.95
N THR A 730 1.28 -1.61 26.20
CA THR A 730 2.51 -0.81 26.16
C THR A 730 2.23 0.66 26.45
N ILE A 731 3.27 1.40 26.84
CA ILE A 731 3.17 2.85 27.02
C ILE A 731 3.14 3.53 25.66
N ALA A 732 3.95 3.05 24.71
CA ALA A 732 3.96 3.62 23.36
C ALA A 732 4.07 2.55 22.28
N LYS A 733 3.53 2.88 21.08
CA LYS A 733 3.74 2.16 19.82
C LYS A 733 4.59 3.02 18.90
N THR A 734 5.68 2.47 18.34
CA THR A 734 6.41 3.20 17.31
C THR A 734 5.53 3.38 16.08
N VAL A 735 5.67 4.51 15.42
CA VAL A 735 5.10 4.73 14.10
C VAL A 735 5.87 3.81 13.17
N GLY A 736 5.30 2.64 12.87
CA GLY A 736 5.95 1.56 12.14
C GLY A 736 6.41 2.03 10.77
N GLY A 737 7.71 1.91 10.57
CA GLY A 737 8.45 2.47 9.48
C GLY A 737 7.99 2.07 8.10
N ASP A 738 7.89 3.00 7.32
CA ASP A 738 8.33 3.36 6.00
C ASP A 738 8.21 4.90 5.97
N LEU A 739 8.99 5.51 6.86
CA LEU A 739 9.48 6.85 6.70
C LEU A 739 10.79 6.77 5.92
#